data_49bb5d2114a951b02d3d2f31b3a554f4
#
_entry.id   49bb5d2114a951b02d3d2f31b3a554f4
#
_cell.length_a   1.000
_cell.length_b   1.000
_cell.length_c   1.000
_cell.angle_alpha   90.00
_cell.angle_beta   90.00
_cell.angle_gamma   90.00
#
_symmetry.space_group_name_H-M   'P 1'
#
loop_
_entity.id
_entity.type
_entity.pdbx_description
1 polymer ?
#
loop_
_entity_poly.entity_id
_entity_poly.type
_entity_poly.pdbx_seq_one_letter_code
_entity_poly.pdbx_strand_id
1 'polypeptide(L)'
;MIQRIASALLLIAAMTLPGFAAEPPSPSAYGVRMENAWIPMKDGARLSATLYMPDGAKAGEKFPAILEYQPYRKDDAMAARDYGIYTYFARRGYVCARVDIRGFGTSEGVPTDREYSEQEQLDGLQIISWLARQTWSNGNVGMMGISWSGFNSLQMAMLHSPELKAILAADATAELFHDDIHFIDGMTHIDEFELNMDMAPGMTGAPDYTLDEKVLEPRFEAAPWSLLYLKHQHDGTFWRSPVRPLSEITIPSFLIGGLQDGYRDSIPAMLEQTKAPIKAIVGPWNHSFPHDADFGPRIEWRDEAVRWWDYWLKGRDTGVLQDPRLVIYMQHWHPPDLKLETVPGEWRREEGWPPRDVVPTTLLLQPNHTLSAPVAAKDVHQLKYVPSIGVEAGFWWGDLLVDPRPVDAYSLVYDSGLLQDEVAILGRPHALLRASATAPLADWFARLSDISPDGTVTQITGAGLNGAQRDSMSEPQDLAPGQLYSLDVEMHLTSWVFPRGHRIRVAISNALWPMVLPTPYPMTTSLELGGSDGSRLVLPVVPAHSASSTTFQPPQPSEERTDIHTTGEMLPGDWTTTRDEINHKTTVHWHGKSETHYPWGRETDYESLTYDADDAHPEISAVQGDAKSVFELKGRVLTWQGHLSVTTDQKFFYYRYTRELLKDDRMVKQKTWQETIPRDHQ
;
A
#
# COMPACT_ATOMS: atom_id res chain seq x y z
N MET A 1 3.51 82.11 29.92
CA MET A 1 3.42 80.89 30.73
C MET A 1 3.37 79.73 29.77
N ILE A 2 4.54 79.27 29.39
CA ILE A 2 4.72 78.31 28.30
C ILE A 2 5.21 77.01 28.89
N GLN A 3 4.39 75.97 28.87
CA GLN A 3 4.79 74.62 29.27
C GLN A 3 5.35 73.87 28.07
N ARG A 4 6.60 73.43 28.20
CA ARG A 4 7.28 72.55 27.26
C ARG A 4 6.87 71.08 27.51
N ILE A 5 6.35 70.42 26.56
CA ILE A 5 6.14 68.93 26.53
C ILE A 5 7.32 68.35 25.80
N ALA A 6 8.15 67.58 26.52
CA ALA A 6 9.22 66.76 25.90
C ALA A 6 8.70 65.45 25.55
N SER A 7 8.65 65.12 24.22
CA SER A 7 8.33 63.79 23.69
C SER A 7 9.59 62.92 23.71
N ALA A 8 9.58 61.86 24.53
CA ALA A 8 10.60 60.82 24.49
C ALA A 8 10.25 59.82 23.42
N LEU A 9 11.03 59.77 22.34
CA LEU A 9 11.01 58.68 21.34
C LEU A 9 11.74 57.49 21.95
N LEU A 10 10.98 56.42 22.27
CA LEU A 10 11.56 55.10 22.51
C LEU A 10 11.88 54.44 21.15
N LEU A 11 13.15 54.37 20.79
CA LEU A 11 13.63 53.49 19.73
C LEU A 11 13.60 52.03 20.25
N ILE A 12 12.62 51.25 19.85
CA ILE A 12 12.67 49.80 19.98
C ILE A 12 13.56 49.28 18.84
N ALA A 13 14.84 49.00 19.20
CA ALA A 13 15.71 48.21 18.31
C ALA A 13 15.18 46.77 18.28
N ALA A 14 14.48 46.41 17.23
CA ALA A 14 14.22 45.01 16.94
C ALA A 14 15.56 44.33 16.63
N MET A 15 16.12 43.64 17.63
CA MET A 15 17.20 42.69 17.40
C MET A 15 16.62 41.55 16.53
N THR A 16 16.80 41.63 15.23
CA THR A 16 16.72 40.46 14.37
C THR A 16 17.88 39.55 14.74
N LEU A 17 17.61 38.53 15.54
CA LEU A 17 18.53 37.41 15.68
C LEU A 17 18.84 36.92 14.25
N PRO A 18 20.11 36.71 13.89
CA PRO A 18 20.42 36.10 12.61
C PRO A 18 19.79 34.71 12.63
N GLY A 19 18.78 34.48 11.78
CA GLY A 19 18.28 33.15 11.52
C GLY A 19 19.47 32.32 11.01
N PHE A 20 19.87 31.30 11.73
CA PHE A 20 20.85 30.37 11.24
C PHE A 20 20.25 29.76 9.95
N ALA A 21 20.97 29.87 8.84
CA ALA A 21 20.60 29.18 7.63
C ALA A 21 20.59 27.66 7.92
N ALA A 22 19.57 26.95 7.42
CA ALA A 22 19.49 25.51 7.57
C ALA A 22 20.78 24.85 7.08
N GLU A 23 21.25 23.84 7.81
CA GLU A 23 22.44 23.09 7.42
C GLU A 23 22.10 22.18 6.22
N PRO A 24 23.03 22.04 5.25
CA PRO A 24 22.82 21.08 4.18
C PRO A 24 22.81 19.65 4.73
N PRO A 25 22.17 18.69 4.04
CA PRO A 25 22.19 17.29 4.44
C PRO A 25 23.64 16.75 4.48
N SER A 26 23.85 15.74 5.33
CA SER A 26 25.16 15.11 5.47
C SER A 26 25.70 14.63 4.11
N PRO A 27 26.89 15.04 3.71
CA PRO A 27 27.48 14.60 2.45
C PRO A 27 27.96 13.15 2.53
N SER A 28 28.16 12.52 1.36
CA SER A 28 28.85 11.23 1.26
C SER A 28 30.32 11.41 1.70
N ALA A 29 30.67 10.88 2.86
CA ALA A 29 31.98 11.07 3.52
C ALA A 29 32.68 9.76 3.89
N TYR A 30 31.98 8.62 3.83
CA TYR A 30 32.48 7.31 4.25
C TYR A 30 32.47 6.31 3.10
N GLY A 31 33.35 5.29 3.17
CA GLY A 31 33.15 4.04 2.48
C GLY A 31 32.02 3.24 3.08
N VAL A 32 31.71 2.06 2.53
CA VAL A 32 30.73 1.13 3.08
C VAL A 32 31.37 -0.24 3.25
N ARG A 33 31.15 -0.86 4.40
CA ARG A 33 31.42 -2.28 4.62
C ARG A 33 30.17 -2.96 5.13
N MET A 34 29.97 -4.20 4.73
CA MET A 34 28.83 -5.00 5.19
C MET A 34 29.28 -6.00 6.23
N GLU A 35 28.50 -6.17 7.28
CA GLU A 35 28.74 -7.14 8.36
C GLU A 35 27.45 -7.90 8.65
N ASN A 36 27.56 -9.21 8.81
CA ASN A 36 26.44 -10.02 9.31
C ASN A 36 26.49 -10.07 10.85
N ALA A 37 25.34 -9.92 11.48
CA ALA A 37 25.20 -9.96 12.93
C ALA A 37 24.01 -10.83 13.35
N TRP A 38 24.13 -11.43 14.53
CA TRP A 38 23.05 -12.13 15.18
C TRP A 38 22.53 -11.31 16.35
N ILE A 39 21.25 -11.01 16.34
CA ILE A 39 20.58 -10.25 17.41
C ILE A 39 19.88 -11.24 18.33
N PRO A 40 20.35 -11.40 19.58
CA PRO A 40 19.76 -12.35 20.51
C PRO A 40 18.43 -11.82 21.07
N MET A 41 17.39 -12.63 20.98
CA MET A 41 16.10 -12.41 21.61
C MET A 41 16.06 -12.97 23.03
N LYS A 42 15.17 -12.47 23.88
CA LYS A 42 15.05 -12.89 25.29
C LYS A 42 14.66 -14.35 25.45
N ASP A 43 13.95 -14.92 24.47
CA ASP A 43 13.53 -16.33 24.46
C ASP A 43 14.61 -17.28 23.92
N GLY A 44 15.77 -16.75 23.54
CA GLY A 44 16.92 -17.52 23.06
C GLY A 44 17.00 -17.63 21.53
N ALA A 45 15.99 -17.24 20.78
CA ALA A 45 16.09 -17.15 19.31
C ALA A 45 17.07 -16.04 18.91
N ARG A 46 17.67 -16.16 17.72
CA ARG A 46 18.56 -15.12 17.18
C ARG A 46 18.00 -14.66 15.82
N LEU A 47 17.87 -13.36 15.66
CA LEU A 47 17.49 -12.79 14.37
C LEU A 47 18.73 -12.38 13.58
N SER A 48 18.69 -12.64 12.29
CA SER A 48 19.79 -12.35 11.38
C SER A 48 19.69 -10.92 10.86
N ALA A 49 20.81 -10.19 10.96
CA ALA A 49 20.94 -8.83 10.49
C ALA A 49 22.09 -8.70 9.51
N THR A 50 21.91 -7.88 8.46
CA THR A 50 23.00 -7.31 7.66
C THR A 50 23.17 -5.86 8.05
N LEU A 51 24.37 -5.47 8.49
CA LEU A 51 24.72 -4.12 8.87
C LEU A 51 25.55 -3.47 7.74
N TYR A 52 25.03 -2.37 7.20
CA TYR A 52 25.78 -1.49 6.29
C TYR A 52 26.46 -0.42 7.13
N MET A 53 27.78 -0.54 7.29
CA MET A 53 28.58 0.26 8.21
C MET A 53 29.34 1.35 7.46
N PRO A 54 29.41 2.60 8.00
CA PRO A 54 30.36 3.59 7.51
C PRO A 54 31.80 3.09 7.62
N ASP A 55 32.53 3.01 6.50
CA ASP A 55 33.92 2.60 6.47
C ASP A 55 34.86 3.81 6.42
N GLY A 56 36.02 3.71 7.05
CA GLY A 56 36.94 4.82 7.20
C GLY A 56 36.60 5.78 8.36
N ALA A 57 35.72 5.35 9.27
CA ALA A 57 35.37 6.12 10.47
C ALA A 57 36.57 6.32 11.42
N LYS A 58 36.62 7.45 12.13
CA LYS A 58 37.64 7.72 13.14
C LYS A 58 37.47 6.81 14.35
N ALA A 59 38.56 6.53 15.04
CA ALA A 59 38.49 5.72 16.27
C ALA A 59 37.56 6.38 17.31
N GLY A 60 36.55 5.64 17.77
CA GLY A 60 35.57 6.10 18.75
C GLY A 60 34.41 6.94 18.17
N GLU A 61 34.37 7.14 16.87
CA GLU A 61 33.23 7.78 16.22
C GLU A 61 31.98 6.94 16.34
N LYS A 62 30.84 7.61 16.56
CA LYS A 62 29.55 6.95 16.79
C LYS A 62 28.50 7.43 15.80
N PHE A 63 27.66 6.51 15.39
CA PHE A 63 26.66 6.72 14.36
C PHE A 63 25.26 6.39 14.89
N PRO A 64 24.21 7.08 14.44
CA PRO A 64 22.84 6.61 14.63
C PRO A 64 22.59 5.37 13.76
N ALA A 65 21.62 4.55 14.19
CA ALA A 65 21.15 3.41 13.43
C ALA A 65 19.88 3.74 12.65
N ILE A 66 19.72 3.15 11.47
CA ILE A 66 18.47 3.08 10.70
C ILE A 66 18.12 1.60 10.56
N LEU A 67 16.93 1.21 11.02
CA LEU A 67 16.44 -0.17 10.99
C LEU A 67 15.40 -0.34 9.88
N GLU A 68 15.54 -1.41 9.07
CA GLU A 68 14.46 -2.01 8.30
C GLU A 68 14.23 -3.44 8.79
N TYR A 69 12.98 -3.82 9.04
CA TYR A 69 12.59 -5.07 9.67
C TYR A 69 11.41 -5.68 8.93
N GLN A 70 11.63 -6.80 8.21
CA GLN A 70 10.66 -7.37 7.27
C GLN A 70 10.97 -8.85 6.91
N PRO A 71 10.02 -9.59 6.27
CA PRO A 71 10.17 -11.02 5.96
C PRO A 71 10.91 -11.31 4.63
N TYR A 72 11.13 -10.31 3.79
CA TYR A 72 11.45 -10.49 2.37
C TYR A 72 12.90 -10.94 2.08
N ARG A 73 13.57 -11.62 3.02
CA ARG A 73 14.84 -12.35 2.82
C ARG A 73 15.99 -11.46 2.35
N LYS A 74 16.65 -10.83 3.30
CA LYS A 74 17.75 -9.86 3.10
C LYS A 74 18.98 -10.39 2.37
N ASP A 75 19.22 -11.71 2.38
CA ASP A 75 20.43 -12.33 1.84
C ASP A 75 20.27 -12.81 0.38
N ASP A 76 19.05 -12.81 -0.14
CA ASP A 76 18.71 -13.16 -1.53
C ASP A 76 17.73 -12.17 -2.15
N ALA A 77 16.41 -12.35 -2.06
CA ALA A 77 15.42 -11.58 -2.81
C ALA A 77 15.57 -10.04 -2.67
N MET A 78 15.92 -9.54 -1.47
CA MET A 78 16.08 -8.10 -1.24
C MET A 78 17.53 -7.60 -1.31
N ALA A 79 18.51 -8.47 -1.48
CA ALA A 79 19.92 -8.12 -1.35
C ALA A 79 20.39 -7.00 -2.33
N ALA A 80 19.87 -6.98 -3.55
CA ALA A 80 20.21 -5.96 -4.55
C ALA A 80 19.54 -4.61 -4.23
N ARG A 81 18.25 -4.60 -3.92
CA ARG A 81 17.50 -3.40 -3.52
C ARG A 81 18.11 -2.76 -2.27
N ASP A 82 18.34 -3.56 -1.24
CA ASP A 82 18.86 -3.11 0.05
C ASP A 82 20.25 -2.46 -0.12
N TYR A 83 21.08 -3.03 -0.99
CA TYR A 83 22.39 -2.46 -1.27
C TYR A 83 22.27 -1.04 -1.86
N GLY A 84 21.43 -0.84 -2.85
CA GLY A 84 21.25 0.47 -3.50
C GLY A 84 20.70 1.54 -2.56
N ILE A 85 19.88 1.15 -1.57
CA ILE A 85 19.30 2.08 -0.60
C ILE A 85 20.25 2.34 0.56
N TYR A 86 20.77 1.30 1.20
CA TYR A 86 21.49 1.46 2.47
C TYR A 86 22.94 1.91 2.33
N THR A 87 23.59 1.64 1.20
CA THR A 87 24.90 2.26 0.90
C THR A 87 24.80 3.78 0.85
N TYR A 88 23.69 4.33 0.35
CA TYR A 88 23.45 5.77 0.30
C TYR A 88 23.47 6.40 1.70
N PHE A 89 22.81 5.80 2.68
CA PHE A 89 22.78 6.29 4.07
C PHE A 89 24.08 5.97 4.80
N ALA A 90 24.67 4.79 4.61
CA ALA A 90 25.92 4.42 5.26
C ALA A 90 27.07 5.36 4.89
N ARG A 91 27.18 5.78 3.61
CA ARG A 91 28.13 6.78 3.16
C ARG A 91 27.95 8.14 3.83
N ARG A 92 26.79 8.42 4.39
CA ARG A 92 26.43 9.67 5.07
C ARG A 92 26.49 9.57 6.59
N GLY A 93 27.11 8.49 7.12
CA GLY A 93 27.35 8.30 8.54
C GLY A 93 26.11 7.80 9.30
N TYR A 94 25.45 6.79 8.76
CA TYR A 94 24.43 5.97 9.42
C TYR A 94 24.85 4.52 9.40
N VAL A 95 24.56 3.76 10.44
CA VAL A 95 24.59 2.30 10.39
C VAL A 95 23.19 1.83 10.02
N CYS A 96 23.07 1.19 8.86
CA CYS A 96 21.78 0.67 8.43
C CYS A 96 21.71 -0.83 8.73
N ALA A 97 20.68 -1.24 9.47
CA ALA A 97 20.45 -2.62 9.85
C ALA A 97 19.24 -3.17 9.09
N ARG A 98 19.45 -4.15 8.23
CA ARG A 98 18.43 -4.91 7.58
C ARG A 98 18.23 -6.23 8.33
N VAL A 99 17.05 -6.46 8.88
CA VAL A 99 16.76 -7.62 9.72
C VAL A 99 15.58 -8.40 9.16
N ASP A 100 15.75 -9.72 8.96
CA ASP A 100 14.63 -10.59 8.64
C ASP A 100 13.84 -10.91 9.91
N ILE A 101 12.52 -10.91 9.84
CA ILE A 101 11.65 -11.28 10.95
C ILE A 101 11.86 -12.74 11.36
N ARG A 102 11.36 -13.09 12.53
CA ARG A 102 11.41 -14.44 13.08
C ARG A 102 10.84 -15.47 12.11
N GLY A 103 11.59 -16.55 11.85
CA GLY A 103 11.16 -17.65 11.00
C GLY A 103 11.30 -17.42 9.50
N PHE A 104 11.86 -16.28 9.08
CA PHE A 104 12.11 -15.98 7.66
C PHE A 104 13.62 -15.87 7.37
N GLY A 105 13.98 -16.13 6.11
CA GLY A 105 15.37 -16.09 5.67
C GLY A 105 16.30 -16.88 6.59
N THR A 106 17.41 -16.25 7.03
CA THR A 106 18.36 -16.84 7.96
C THR A 106 18.02 -16.61 9.44
N SER A 107 16.99 -15.81 9.78
CA SER A 107 16.55 -15.62 11.18
C SER A 107 16.01 -16.91 11.77
N GLU A 108 16.31 -17.17 13.05
CA GLU A 108 15.85 -18.36 13.77
C GLU A 108 14.36 -18.25 14.17
N GLY A 109 13.81 -19.35 14.66
CA GLY A 109 12.42 -19.45 15.13
C GLY A 109 11.46 -19.89 14.04
N VAL A 110 10.18 -19.72 14.34
CA VAL A 110 9.04 -20.12 13.51
C VAL A 110 8.23 -18.86 13.18
N PRO A 111 7.66 -18.73 11.98
CA PRO A 111 6.73 -17.66 11.67
C PRO A 111 5.60 -17.58 12.70
N THR A 112 5.14 -16.39 12.95
CA THR A 112 3.99 -16.15 13.82
C THR A 112 2.69 -16.56 13.15
N ASP A 113 1.57 -16.52 13.88
CA ASP A 113 0.26 -16.92 13.37
C ASP A 113 -0.35 -15.90 12.38
N ARG A 114 0.27 -14.75 12.23
CA ARG A 114 -0.18 -13.64 11.33
C ARG A 114 0.94 -12.66 11.08
N GLU A 115 0.73 -11.78 10.11
CA GLU A 115 1.53 -10.58 9.87
C GLU A 115 1.46 -9.62 11.06
N TYR A 116 2.52 -8.83 11.26
CA TYR A 116 2.57 -7.74 12.25
C TYR A 116 2.17 -8.18 13.67
N SER A 117 2.41 -9.43 13.99
CA SER A 117 1.98 -10.03 15.25
C SER A 117 2.58 -9.34 16.49
N GLU A 118 1.96 -9.56 17.65
CA GLU A 118 2.50 -9.07 18.92
C GLU A 118 3.94 -9.57 19.16
N GLN A 119 4.26 -10.81 18.77
CA GLN A 119 5.62 -11.34 18.89
C GLN A 119 6.60 -10.61 17.97
N GLU A 120 6.20 -10.28 16.76
CA GLU A 120 7.02 -9.51 15.84
C GLU A 120 7.31 -8.12 16.39
N GLN A 121 6.32 -7.47 16.98
CA GLN A 121 6.48 -6.17 17.65
C GLN A 121 7.42 -6.27 18.86
N LEU A 122 7.32 -7.32 19.69
CA LEU A 122 8.22 -7.55 20.82
C LEU A 122 9.66 -7.79 20.36
N ASP A 123 9.85 -8.49 19.26
CA ASP A 123 11.16 -8.67 18.65
C ASP A 123 11.72 -7.36 18.13
N GLY A 124 10.89 -6.54 17.46
CA GLY A 124 11.24 -5.21 16.97
C GLY A 124 11.76 -4.27 18.08
N LEU A 125 11.10 -4.24 19.24
CA LEU A 125 11.56 -3.48 20.40
C LEU A 125 12.94 -3.96 20.89
N GLN A 126 13.20 -5.28 20.86
CA GLN A 126 14.49 -5.84 21.26
C GLN A 126 15.61 -5.50 20.27
N ILE A 127 15.29 -5.51 18.95
CA ILE A 127 16.21 -5.08 17.89
C ILE A 127 16.60 -3.62 18.07
N ILE A 128 15.63 -2.71 18.25
CA ILE A 128 15.86 -1.28 18.48
C ILE A 128 16.79 -1.08 19.67
N SER A 129 16.49 -1.72 20.79
CA SER A 129 17.30 -1.62 22.00
C SER A 129 18.70 -2.24 21.83
N TRP A 130 18.86 -3.31 21.04
CA TRP A 130 20.15 -3.89 20.72
C TRP A 130 21.01 -2.95 19.88
N LEU A 131 20.44 -2.36 18.83
CA LEU A 131 21.14 -1.38 17.96
C LEU A 131 21.62 -0.17 18.76
N ALA A 132 20.78 0.39 19.64
CA ALA A 132 21.13 1.54 20.46
C ALA A 132 22.32 1.31 21.39
N ARG A 133 22.52 0.05 21.84
CA ARG A 133 23.60 -0.32 22.79
C ARG A 133 24.90 -0.77 22.14
N GLN A 134 24.98 -0.81 20.82
CA GLN A 134 26.21 -1.19 20.14
C GLN A 134 27.35 -0.19 20.40
N THR A 135 28.59 -0.66 20.39
CA THR A 135 29.77 0.18 20.65
C THR A 135 29.95 1.32 19.64
N TRP A 136 29.49 1.14 18.44
CA TRP A 136 29.49 2.13 17.37
C TRP A 136 28.27 3.08 17.45
N SER A 137 27.24 2.78 18.24
CA SER A 137 26.00 3.52 18.26
C SER A 137 26.09 4.82 19.10
N ASN A 138 25.44 5.87 18.63
CA ASN A 138 25.22 7.08 19.42
C ASN A 138 23.98 7.00 20.33
N GLY A 139 23.26 5.87 20.31
CA GLY A 139 22.05 5.61 21.10
C GLY A 139 20.73 5.99 20.40
N ASN A 140 20.77 6.64 19.26
CA ASN A 140 19.57 7.03 18.50
C ASN A 140 19.30 6.03 17.38
N VAL A 141 18.06 5.57 17.28
CA VAL A 141 17.57 4.68 16.24
C VAL A 141 16.45 5.35 15.46
N GLY A 142 16.54 5.32 14.14
CA GLY A 142 15.43 5.55 13.24
C GLY A 142 14.92 4.22 12.69
N MET A 143 13.69 4.16 12.25
CA MET A 143 13.15 2.99 11.57
C MET A 143 12.48 3.40 10.26
N MET A 144 12.71 2.64 9.20
CA MET A 144 12.13 2.94 7.89
C MET A 144 11.80 1.69 7.11
N GLY A 145 11.00 1.89 6.09
CA GLY A 145 10.77 0.90 5.06
C GLY A 145 9.55 1.19 4.23
N ILE A 146 9.34 0.33 3.27
CA ILE A 146 8.17 0.30 2.39
C ILE A 146 7.36 -0.95 2.70
N SER A 147 6.02 -0.88 2.49
CA SER A 147 5.15 -2.05 2.68
C SER A 147 5.29 -2.58 4.13
N TRP A 148 5.51 -3.86 4.31
CA TRP A 148 5.67 -4.49 5.62
C TRP A 148 6.60 -3.75 6.59
N SER A 149 7.75 -3.31 6.14
CA SER A 149 8.66 -2.54 6.99
C SER A 149 8.17 -1.12 7.27
N GLY A 150 7.33 -0.56 6.41
CA GLY A 150 6.58 0.66 6.67
C GLY A 150 5.52 0.46 7.76
N PHE A 151 4.73 -0.60 7.68
CA PHE A 151 3.79 -1.04 8.73
C PHE A 151 4.50 -1.23 10.07
N ASN A 152 5.60 -2.00 10.09
CA ASN A 152 6.40 -2.20 11.28
C ASN A 152 6.92 -0.86 11.86
N SER A 153 7.31 0.08 11.01
CA SER A 153 7.75 1.42 11.46
C SER A 153 6.63 2.17 12.16
N LEU A 154 5.41 2.13 11.62
CA LEU A 154 4.22 2.75 12.24
C LEU A 154 3.90 2.08 13.58
N GLN A 155 3.89 0.75 13.63
CA GLN A 155 3.59 0.00 14.85
C GLN A 155 4.63 0.24 15.95
N MET A 156 5.93 0.24 15.60
CA MET A 156 6.99 0.56 16.58
C MET A 156 6.90 1.99 17.10
N ALA A 157 6.44 2.94 16.26
CA ALA A 157 6.19 4.32 16.70
C ALA A 157 5.10 4.41 17.78
N MET A 158 4.12 3.51 17.77
CA MET A 158 3.05 3.42 18.77
C MET A 158 3.48 2.77 20.09
N LEU A 159 4.65 2.09 20.11
CA LEU A 159 5.13 1.34 21.28
C LEU A 159 6.09 2.12 22.18
N HIS A 160 6.37 3.37 21.85
CA HIS A 160 7.11 4.34 22.68
C HIS A 160 8.51 3.87 23.14
N SER A 161 9.26 3.14 22.28
CA SER A 161 10.66 2.84 22.59
C SER A 161 11.47 4.12 22.78
N PRO A 162 12.19 4.31 23.91
CA PRO A 162 12.93 5.54 24.15
C PRO A 162 14.11 5.73 23.20
N GLU A 163 14.61 4.68 22.58
CA GLU A 163 15.71 4.73 21.62
C GLU A 163 15.24 5.05 20.20
N LEU A 164 13.96 4.79 19.86
CA LEU A 164 13.37 5.13 18.56
C LEU A 164 13.02 6.63 18.54
N LYS A 165 13.70 7.39 17.66
CA LYS A 165 13.61 8.86 17.63
C LYS A 165 12.73 9.39 16.52
N ALA A 166 12.63 8.68 15.40
CA ALA A 166 11.82 9.05 14.26
C ALA A 166 11.60 7.83 13.36
N ILE A 167 10.55 7.91 12.51
CA ILE A 167 10.28 6.90 11.50
C ILE A 167 10.18 7.52 10.10
N LEU A 168 10.34 6.67 9.07
CA LEU A 168 9.95 6.91 7.70
C LEU A 168 9.16 5.69 7.23
N ALA A 169 7.87 5.87 6.91
CA ALA A 169 7.01 4.81 6.41
C ALA A 169 6.58 5.15 4.98
N ALA A 170 6.91 4.26 4.04
CA ALA A 170 6.51 4.35 2.65
C ALA A 170 5.46 3.28 2.33
N ASP A 171 4.44 3.65 1.59
CA ASP A 171 3.40 2.76 1.06
C ASP A 171 2.96 1.73 2.11
N ALA A 172 2.36 2.22 3.19
CA ALA A 172 2.00 1.43 4.36
C ALA A 172 0.77 2.00 5.08
N THR A 173 0.01 1.13 5.72
CA THR A 173 -1.14 1.51 6.55
C THR A 173 -0.98 1.05 8.00
N ALA A 174 -1.82 1.55 8.88
CA ALA A 174 -2.01 1.05 10.24
C ALA A 174 -3.38 0.38 10.41
N GLU A 175 -4.11 0.18 9.34
CA GLU A 175 -5.41 -0.46 9.30
C GLU A 175 -5.29 -1.75 8.49
N LEU A 176 -5.54 -2.93 9.13
CA LEU A 176 -5.21 -4.24 8.56
C LEU A 176 -6.42 -4.98 7.97
N PHE A 177 -7.63 -4.44 8.03
CA PHE A 177 -8.81 -5.10 7.50
C PHE A 177 -9.39 -4.39 6.27
N HIS A 178 -9.55 -3.07 6.35
CA HIS A 178 -10.19 -2.31 5.28
C HIS A 178 -9.19 -1.81 4.23
N ASP A 179 -7.96 -1.53 4.66
CA ASP A 179 -6.96 -0.79 3.90
C ASP A 179 -5.68 -1.60 3.71
N ASP A 180 -5.81 -2.94 3.70
CA ASP A 180 -4.72 -3.86 3.44
C ASP A 180 -5.08 -4.82 2.30
N ILE A 181 -4.10 -5.53 1.79
CA ILE A 181 -4.14 -6.42 0.63
C ILE A 181 -5.11 -7.60 0.76
N HIS A 182 -5.43 -8.07 1.96
CA HIS A 182 -6.27 -9.26 2.17
C HIS A 182 -7.77 -8.99 2.02
N PHE A 183 -8.18 -7.75 2.29
CA PHE A 183 -9.56 -7.29 2.21
C PHE A 183 -9.60 -5.87 1.63
N ILE A 184 -9.74 -5.75 0.34
CA ILE A 184 -9.90 -4.45 -0.33
C ILE A 184 -11.27 -3.88 0.05
N ASP A 185 -11.29 -2.70 0.67
CA ASP A 185 -12.52 -2.06 1.18
C ASP A 185 -13.35 -2.99 2.09
N GLY A 186 -12.68 -3.86 2.87
CA GLY A 186 -13.32 -4.85 3.72
C GLY A 186 -13.93 -6.05 3.00
N MET A 187 -13.65 -6.24 1.72
CA MET A 187 -14.13 -7.36 0.90
C MET A 187 -12.97 -8.29 0.53
N THR A 188 -13.23 -9.60 0.50
CA THR A 188 -12.20 -10.63 0.28
C THR A 188 -11.47 -10.42 -1.04
N HIS A 189 -10.16 -10.25 -0.96
CA HIS A 189 -9.20 -10.18 -2.04
C HIS A 189 -8.22 -11.36 -1.93
N ILE A 190 -7.74 -11.88 -3.05
CA ILE A 190 -6.69 -12.91 -3.12
C ILE A 190 -5.84 -12.60 -4.34
N ASP A 191 -4.55 -12.36 -4.14
CA ASP A 191 -3.60 -12.10 -5.21
C ASP A 191 -2.33 -12.97 -5.12
N GLU A 192 -1.25 -12.58 -5.77
CA GLU A 192 0.02 -13.30 -5.75
C GLU A 192 0.74 -13.23 -4.40
N PHE A 193 0.42 -12.21 -3.58
CA PHE A 193 1.06 -12.03 -2.30
C PHE A 193 0.78 -13.22 -1.35
N GLU A 194 -0.48 -13.69 -1.26
CA GLU A 194 -0.83 -14.86 -0.45
C GLU A 194 -0.07 -16.10 -0.90
N LEU A 195 0.07 -16.27 -2.22
CA LEU A 195 0.74 -17.44 -2.78
C LEU A 195 2.22 -17.49 -2.39
N ASN A 196 2.91 -16.36 -2.52
CA ASN A 196 4.32 -16.20 -2.20
C ASN A 196 4.56 -16.24 -0.68
N MET A 197 3.80 -15.47 0.08
CA MET A 197 3.95 -15.38 1.52
C MET A 197 3.59 -16.67 2.26
N ASP A 198 2.69 -17.48 1.71
CA ASP A 198 2.38 -18.81 2.27
C ASP A 198 3.47 -19.85 1.96
N MET A 199 4.27 -19.66 0.92
CA MET A 199 5.42 -20.51 0.59
C MET A 199 6.68 -20.13 1.39
N ALA A 200 6.92 -18.83 1.55
CA ALA A 200 8.16 -18.27 2.09
C ALA A 200 8.58 -18.81 3.49
N PRO A 201 7.67 -19.07 4.45
CA PRO A 201 8.06 -19.67 5.72
C PRO A 201 8.76 -21.03 5.60
N GLY A 202 8.37 -21.84 4.63
CA GLY A 202 9.02 -23.13 4.35
C GLY A 202 10.42 -23.02 3.76
N MET A 203 10.81 -21.82 3.25
CA MET A 203 12.09 -21.59 2.62
C MET A 203 13.13 -21.18 3.66
N THR A 204 14.24 -21.91 3.73
CA THR A 204 15.37 -21.55 4.58
C THR A 204 16.27 -20.53 3.88
N GLY A 205 17.17 -19.86 4.62
CA GLY A 205 17.93 -18.71 4.10
C GLY A 205 19.18 -19.05 3.30
N ALA A 206 19.55 -18.11 2.44
CA ALA A 206 20.78 -18.12 1.64
C ALA A 206 22.04 -18.02 2.55
N PRO A 207 23.22 -18.48 2.07
CA PRO A 207 23.47 -19.19 0.82
C PRO A 207 23.26 -20.70 0.93
N ASP A 208 23.05 -21.18 2.16
CA ASP A 208 23.11 -22.62 2.45
C ASP A 208 21.79 -23.33 2.25
N TYR A 209 20.66 -22.63 2.37
CA TYR A 209 19.31 -23.20 2.29
C TYR A 209 19.26 -24.55 3.02
N THR A 210 19.53 -24.48 4.33
CA THR A 210 19.70 -25.67 5.16
C THR A 210 18.46 -26.57 5.15
N LEU A 211 18.70 -27.87 5.08
CA LEU A 211 17.67 -28.91 5.24
C LEU A 211 17.71 -29.54 6.65
N ASP A 212 18.35 -28.88 7.64
CA ASP A 212 18.32 -29.34 9.03
C ASP A 212 16.87 -29.37 9.52
N GLU A 213 16.42 -30.57 9.90
CA GLU A 213 15.03 -30.81 10.33
C GLU A 213 14.62 -29.94 11.54
N LYS A 214 15.55 -29.57 12.40
CA LYS A 214 15.26 -28.68 13.55
C LYS A 214 14.86 -27.25 13.09
N VAL A 215 15.35 -26.82 11.95
CA VAL A 215 15.03 -25.51 11.35
C VAL A 215 13.86 -25.64 10.39
N LEU A 216 13.93 -26.61 9.49
CA LEU A 216 12.98 -26.77 8.39
C LEU A 216 11.60 -27.23 8.86
N GLU A 217 11.54 -28.28 9.72
CA GLU A 217 10.27 -28.90 10.12
C GLU A 217 9.24 -27.89 10.69
N PRO A 218 9.57 -27.13 11.76
CA PRO A 218 8.59 -26.24 12.37
C PRO A 218 8.14 -25.11 11.45
N ARG A 219 9.01 -24.65 10.54
CA ARG A 219 8.65 -23.63 9.55
C ARG A 219 7.77 -24.21 8.45
N PHE A 220 8.11 -25.40 7.96
CA PHE A 220 7.36 -26.06 6.90
C PHE A 220 5.94 -26.43 7.33
N GLU A 221 5.76 -26.75 8.60
CA GLU A 221 4.48 -27.06 9.22
C GLU A 221 3.65 -25.83 9.64
N ALA A 222 4.22 -24.62 9.57
CA ALA A 222 3.48 -23.38 9.87
C ALA A 222 2.30 -23.20 8.90
N ALA A 223 1.13 -22.93 9.45
CA ALA A 223 -0.09 -22.75 8.65
C ALA A 223 0.03 -21.57 7.67
N PRO A 224 -0.54 -21.69 6.48
CA PRO A 224 -0.67 -20.55 5.56
C PRO A 224 -1.45 -19.41 6.19
N TRP A 225 -1.00 -18.19 5.99
CA TRP A 225 -1.71 -17.02 6.52
C TRP A 225 -3.02 -16.74 5.79
N SER A 226 -3.07 -16.97 4.48
CA SER A 226 -4.31 -16.86 3.69
C SER A 226 -5.45 -17.71 4.26
N LEU A 227 -5.14 -18.91 4.77
CA LEU A 227 -6.12 -19.73 5.49
C LEU A 227 -6.66 -19.06 6.75
N LEU A 228 -5.80 -18.37 7.49
CA LEU A 228 -6.18 -17.68 8.73
C LEU A 228 -7.01 -16.44 8.41
N TYR A 229 -6.65 -15.69 7.38
CA TYR A 229 -7.38 -14.50 6.94
C TYR A 229 -8.80 -14.83 6.47
N LEU A 230 -8.97 -15.87 5.66
CA LEU A 230 -10.30 -16.35 5.25
C LEU A 230 -11.19 -16.80 6.43
N LYS A 231 -10.60 -17.09 7.59
CA LYS A 231 -11.35 -17.40 8.82
C LYS A 231 -11.79 -16.15 9.60
N HIS A 232 -11.21 -14.99 9.30
CA HIS A 232 -11.43 -13.73 10.02
C HIS A 232 -11.99 -12.66 9.11
N GLN A 233 -13.20 -12.88 8.59
CA GLN A 233 -13.86 -12.09 7.56
C GLN A 233 -14.51 -10.80 8.06
N HIS A 234 -14.29 -10.43 9.33
CA HIS A 234 -14.79 -9.21 9.96
C HIS A 234 -13.65 -8.46 10.64
N ASP A 235 -13.74 -7.13 10.70
CA ASP A 235 -12.82 -6.28 11.45
C ASP A 235 -12.96 -6.53 12.96
N GLY A 236 -12.43 -7.65 13.43
CA GLY A 236 -12.49 -8.10 14.82
C GLY A 236 -11.13 -8.03 15.53
N THR A 237 -11.07 -8.70 16.70
CA THR A 237 -9.85 -8.73 17.53
C THR A 237 -8.63 -9.26 16.78
N PHE A 238 -8.82 -10.18 15.83
CA PHE A 238 -7.73 -10.72 15.03
C PHE A 238 -6.96 -9.60 14.30
N TRP A 239 -7.67 -8.69 13.63
CA TRP A 239 -7.07 -7.60 12.87
C TRP A 239 -6.61 -6.44 13.77
N ARG A 240 -7.38 -6.14 14.82
CA ARG A 240 -7.13 -4.98 15.70
C ARG A 240 -6.09 -5.23 16.78
N SER A 241 -5.87 -6.48 17.21
CA SER A 241 -5.00 -6.74 18.36
C SER A 241 -3.54 -6.32 18.17
N PRO A 242 -2.92 -6.41 16.96
CA PRO A 242 -1.57 -5.94 16.76
C PRO A 242 -1.47 -4.42 16.55
N VAL A 243 -2.58 -3.71 16.35
CA VAL A 243 -2.63 -2.30 15.98
C VAL A 243 -3.09 -1.44 17.15
N ARG A 244 -2.54 -0.23 17.26
CA ARG A 244 -2.94 0.79 18.22
C ARG A 244 -3.45 2.03 17.48
N PRO A 245 -4.24 2.89 18.16
CA PRO A 245 -4.70 4.14 17.55
C PRO A 245 -3.54 5.01 17.05
N LEU A 246 -3.66 5.59 15.86
CA LEU A 246 -2.68 6.52 15.28
C LEU A 246 -2.33 7.69 16.20
N SER A 247 -3.27 8.09 17.08
CA SER A 247 -3.06 9.13 18.10
C SER A 247 -2.01 8.76 19.17
N GLU A 248 -1.60 7.50 19.25
CA GLU A 248 -0.50 7.05 20.12
C GLU A 248 0.88 7.30 19.50
N ILE A 249 0.97 7.65 18.23
CA ILE A 249 2.25 8.05 17.60
C ILE A 249 2.67 9.40 18.15
N THR A 250 3.73 9.40 18.96
CA THR A 250 4.28 10.60 19.61
C THR A 250 5.65 11.00 19.08
N ILE A 251 6.25 10.18 18.23
CA ILE A 251 7.55 10.44 17.60
C ILE A 251 7.37 11.00 16.19
N PRO A 252 8.35 11.77 15.71
CA PRO A 252 8.34 12.34 14.36
C PRO A 252 8.18 11.28 13.29
N SER A 253 7.30 11.53 12.32
CA SER A 253 6.96 10.59 11.25
C SER A 253 7.07 11.24 9.89
N PHE A 254 7.86 10.63 9.00
CA PHE A 254 7.94 10.98 7.60
C PHE A 254 7.21 9.91 6.79
N LEU A 255 6.23 10.33 5.98
CA LEU A 255 5.41 9.46 5.17
C LEU A 255 5.72 9.66 3.68
N ILE A 256 5.77 8.58 2.93
CA ILE A 256 5.85 8.58 1.48
C ILE A 256 4.70 7.72 0.98
N GLY A 257 4.00 8.15 -0.07
CA GLY A 257 2.92 7.37 -0.65
C GLY A 257 2.69 7.64 -2.12
N GLY A 258 2.09 6.67 -2.78
CA GLY A 258 1.73 6.71 -4.18
C GLY A 258 0.21 6.85 -4.39
N LEU A 259 -0.22 7.70 -5.32
CA LEU A 259 -1.63 7.82 -5.69
C LEU A 259 -2.15 6.60 -6.48
N GLN A 260 -1.23 5.73 -6.90
CA GLN A 260 -1.53 4.46 -7.57
C GLN A 260 -1.13 3.25 -6.71
N ASP A 261 -0.94 3.48 -5.42
CA ASP A 261 -0.73 2.45 -4.41
C ASP A 261 -2.02 2.20 -3.61
N GLY A 262 -2.24 0.96 -3.17
CA GLY A 262 -3.37 0.58 -2.33
C GLY A 262 -3.37 1.26 -0.97
N TYR A 263 -2.20 1.56 -0.39
CA TYR A 263 -2.05 2.06 0.99
C TYR A 263 -2.12 3.59 1.15
N ARG A 264 -2.57 4.33 0.14
CA ARG A 264 -2.54 5.81 0.13
C ARG A 264 -3.39 6.48 1.21
N ASP A 265 -4.41 5.80 1.74
CA ASP A 265 -5.37 6.40 2.67
C ASP A 265 -4.87 6.52 4.11
N SER A 266 -3.80 5.81 4.46
CA SER A 266 -3.13 5.97 5.75
C SER A 266 -2.56 7.38 5.95
N ILE A 267 -2.14 8.05 4.86
CA ILE A 267 -1.51 9.36 4.92
C ILE A 267 -2.49 10.43 5.43
N PRO A 268 -3.69 10.64 4.84
CA PRO A 268 -4.67 11.56 5.40
C PRO A 268 -5.07 11.20 6.84
N ALA A 269 -5.26 9.92 7.16
CA ALA A 269 -5.58 9.48 8.51
C ALA A 269 -4.50 9.86 9.54
N MET A 270 -3.21 9.69 9.18
CA MET A 270 -2.10 10.10 10.04
C MET A 270 -1.97 11.62 10.16
N LEU A 271 -2.17 12.36 9.07
CA LEU A 271 -2.15 13.82 9.10
C LEU A 271 -3.24 14.41 10.02
N GLU A 272 -4.39 13.76 10.13
CA GLU A 272 -5.50 14.15 10.99
C GLU A 272 -5.27 13.77 12.46
N GLN A 273 -4.80 12.57 12.74
CA GLN A 273 -4.84 11.98 14.08
C GLN A 273 -3.52 12.13 14.85
N THR A 274 -2.39 12.23 14.15
CA THR A 274 -1.06 12.29 14.78
C THR A 274 -0.73 13.71 15.25
N LYS A 275 -0.31 13.84 16.51
CA LYS A 275 0.11 15.13 17.12
C LYS A 275 1.61 15.37 17.03
N ALA A 276 2.39 14.36 16.72
CA ALA A 276 3.84 14.46 16.53
C ALA A 276 4.18 15.29 15.28
N PRO A 277 5.41 15.80 15.15
CA PRO A 277 5.87 16.35 13.89
C PRO A 277 5.71 15.35 12.75
N ILE A 278 5.03 15.76 11.69
CA ILE A 278 4.72 14.88 10.55
C ILE A 278 5.04 15.61 9.25
N LYS A 279 5.62 14.89 8.31
CA LYS A 279 5.87 15.30 6.92
C LYS A 279 5.39 14.19 6.02
N ALA A 280 4.71 14.53 4.94
CA ALA A 280 4.28 13.57 3.91
C ALA A 280 4.65 14.07 2.52
N ILE A 281 5.07 13.14 1.65
CA ILE A 281 5.25 13.36 0.21
C ILE A 281 4.43 12.29 -0.51
N VAL A 282 3.48 12.73 -1.35
CA VAL A 282 2.59 11.85 -2.11
C VAL A 282 2.76 12.16 -3.59
N GLY A 283 3.25 11.18 -4.34
CA GLY A 283 3.45 11.29 -5.79
C GLY A 283 2.47 10.42 -6.58
N PRO A 284 2.57 10.42 -7.91
CA PRO A 284 1.73 9.59 -8.77
C PRO A 284 2.28 8.15 -8.87
N TRP A 285 2.98 7.69 -7.85
CA TRP A 285 3.72 6.42 -7.84
C TRP A 285 2.80 5.24 -7.57
N ASN A 286 3.23 4.07 -8.04
CA ASN A 286 2.76 2.75 -7.64
C ASN A 286 3.45 2.30 -6.35
N HIS A 287 3.29 1.03 -5.95
CA HIS A 287 3.90 0.45 -4.74
C HIS A 287 5.43 0.36 -4.84
N SER A 288 6.11 1.52 -4.80
CA SER A 288 7.57 1.63 -5.01
C SER A 288 8.15 2.87 -4.34
N PHE A 289 9.41 2.81 -3.95
CA PHE A 289 10.12 4.02 -3.56
C PHE A 289 10.17 5.03 -4.72
N PRO A 290 10.03 6.34 -4.46
CA PRO A 290 9.88 7.36 -5.51
C PRO A 290 10.99 7.46 -6.55
N HIS A 291 12.17 6.92 -6.29
CA HIS A 291 13.29 6.94 -7.25
C HIS A 291 13.21 5.80 -8.29
N ASP A 292 12.43 4.76 -7.99
CA ASP A 292 12.32 3.51 -8.76
C ASP A 292 10.88 3.20 -9.18
N ALA A 293 9.95 4.13 -8.96
CA ALA A 293 8.54 3.98 -9.33
C ALA A 293 8.39 3.84 -10.86
N ASP A 294 7.38 3.08 -11.30
CA ASP A 294 7.09 2.88 -12.73
C ASP A 294 6.69 4.19 -13.40
N PHE A 295 5.95 5.03 -12.67
CA PHE A 295 5.46 6.32 -13.14
C PHE A 295 6.20 7.48 -12.47
N GLY A 296 6.73 8.41 -13.31
CA GLY A 296 7.29 9.68 -12.82
C GLY A 296 6.24 10.75 -12.55
N PRO A 297 6.67 11.90 -11.98
CA PRO A 297 8.06 12.28 -11.78
C PRO A 297 8.74 11.50 -10.67
N ARG A 298 9.84 10.85 -10.98
CA ARG A 298 10.71 10.23 -9.98
C ARG A 298 11.52 11.29 -9.26
N ILE A 299 11.75 11.12 -7.95
CA ILE A 299 12.46 12.10 -7.13
C ILE A 299 13.57 11.46 -6.30
N GLU A 300 14.59 12.26 -5.91
CA GLU A 300 15.63 11.84 -4.98
C GLU A 300 15.11 11.94 -3.53
N TRP A 301 14.24 11.03 -3.15
CA TRP A 301 13.66 10.99 -1.80
C TRP A 301 14.68 10.72 -0.70
N ARG A 302 15.83 10.09 -1.03
CA ARG A 302 16.88 9.76 -0.07
C ARG A 302 17.55 11.01 0.48
N ASP A 303 17.66 12.09 -0.30
CA ASP A 303 18.13 13.39 0.18
C ASP A 303 17.18 13.98 1.22
N GLU A 304 15.86 13.88 0.99
CA GLU A 304 14.84 14.31 1.94
C GLU A 304 14.88 13.45 3.22
N ALA A 305 15.11 12.14 3.07
CA ALA A 305 15.31 11.25 4.21
C ALA A 305 16.59 11.58 4.99
N VAL A 306 17.69 11.94 4.34
CA VAL A 306 18.92 12.38 5.03
C VAL A 306 18.68 13.68 5.80
N ARG A 307 17.97 14.66 5.25
CA ARG A 307 17.57 15.88 5.98
C ARG A 307 16.79 15.53 7.24
N TRP A 308 15.84 14.60 7.14
CA TRP A 308 15.01 14.08 8.23
C TRP A 308 15.85 13.39 9.30
N TRP A 309 16.71 12.44 8.92
CA TRP A 309 17.57 11.70 9.82
C TRP A 309 18.64 12.55 10.48
N ASP A 310 19.24 13.50 9.76
CA ASP A 310 20.22 14.44 10.31
C ASP A 310 19.61 15.26 11.46
N TYR A 311 18.38 15.72 11.30
CA TYR A 311 17.69 16.46 12.33
C TYR A 311 17.39 15.61 13.57
N TRP A 312 16.68 14.49 13.37
CA TRP A 312 16.17 13.69 14.49
C TRP A 312 17.20 12.76 15.13
N LEU A 313 18.17 12.26 14.38
CA LEU A 313 19.15 11.29 14.86
C LEU A 313 20.51 11.88 15.16
N LYS A 314 20.90 13.00 14.48
CA LYS A 314 22.20 13.68 14.69
C LYS A 314 22.08 15.04 15.33
N GLY A 315 20.87 15.60 15.49
CA GLY A 315 20.63 16.91 16.11
C GLY A 315 21.10 18.10 15.26
N ARG A 316 21.16 17.94 13.93
CA ARG A 316 21.54 19.02 12.99
C ARG A 316 20.28 19.77 12.53
N ASP A 317 20.34 21.09 12.48
CA ASP A 317 19.23 21.90 11.98
C ASP A 317 19.20 21.94 10.45
N THR A 318 18.51 20.98 9.84
CA THR A 318 18.37 20.86 8.39
C THR A 318 17.13 21.57 7.83
N GLY A 319 16.41 22.30 8.65
CA GLY A 319 15.23 23.06 8.24
C GLY A 319 13.96 22.21 8.06
N VAL A 320 13.95 20.93 8.43
CA VAL A 320 12.79 20.04 8.19
C VAL A 320 11.53 20.46 8.96
N LEU A 321 11.64 21.23 10.05
CA LEU A 321 10.48 21.75 10.77
C LEU A 321 9.78 22.92 10.06
N GLN A 322 10.41 23.49 9.03
CA GLN A 322 9.84 24.52 8.16
C GLN A 322 9.21 23.92 6.89
N ASP A 323 9.37 22.62 6.66
CA ASP A 323 8.72 21.94 5.56
C ASP A 323 7.19 21.91 5.76
N PRO A 324 6.37 21.95 4.69
CA PRO A 324 4.94 21.77 4.81
C PRO A 324 4.62 20.36 5.33
N ARG A 325 3.48 20.21 5.98
CA ARG A 325 3.05 18.89 6.46
C ARG A 325 2.78 17.90 5.33
N LEU A 326 2.36 18.41 4.16
CA LEU A 326 2.10 17.59 2.97
C LEU A 326 2.62 18.28 1.72
N VAL A 327 3.33 17.51 0.90
CA VAL A 327 3.59 17.84 -0.51
C VAL A 327 2.94 16.75 -1.34
N ILE A 328 2.01 17.12 -2.20
CA ILE A 328 1.26 16.18 -3.03
C ILE A 328 1.34 16.55 -4.50
N TYR A 329 1.43 15.55 -5.37
CA TYR A 329 1.43 15.75 -6.81
C TYR A 329 0.01 15.90 -7.31
N MET A 330 -0.35 17.07 -7.84
CA MET A 330 -1.62 17.34 -8.52
C MET A 330 -1.52 16.78 -9.93
N GLN A 331 -2.18 15.66 -10.18
CA GLN A 331 -2.19 14.98 -11.47
C GLN A 331 -3.03 15.78 -12.47
N HIS A 332 -2.51 15.94 -13.66
CA HIS A 332 -3.25 16.50 -14.80
C HIS A 332 -3.70 15.36 -15.71
N TRP A 333 -4.76 15.61 -16.46
CA TRP A 333 -5.29 14.62 -17.38
C TRP A 333 -4.22 14.03 -18.32
N HIS A 334 -4.29 12.73 -18.49
CA HIS A 334 -3.57 11.93 -19.48
C HIS A 334 -4.49 10.81 -19.97
N PRO A 335 -4.29 10.28 -21.20
CA PRO A 335 -5.01 9.07 -21.62
C PRO A 335 -4.56 7.86 -20.77
N PRO A 336 -5.40 6.83 -20.66
CA PRO A 336 -4.96 5.55 -20.09
C PRO A 336 -3.86 4.93 -20.97
N ASP A 337 -2.70 4.65 -20.38
CA ASP A 337 -1.55 4.06 -21.09
C ASP A 337 -0.68 3.30 -20.10
N LEU A 338 -0.61 1.97 -20.24
CA LEU A 338 0.24 1.08 -19.44
C LEU A 338 1.75 1.37 -19.56
N LYS A 339 2.16 2.17 -20.54
CA LYS A 339 3.54 2.56 -20.79
C LYS A 339 3.82 4.02 -20.45
N LEU A 340 2.93 4.64 -19.68
CA LEU A 340 3.10 6.03 -19.29
C LEU A 340 4.35 6.16 -18.39
N GLU A 341 5.38 6.81 -18.88
CA GLU A 341 6.62 7.00 -18.12
C GLU A 341 6.52 8.12 -17.07
N THR A 342 5.67 9.11 -17.31
CA THR A 342 5.51 10.27 -16.41
C THR A 342 4.09 10.79 -16.46
N VAL A 343 3.44 10.86 -15.32
CA VAL A 343 2.13 11.49 -15.16
C VAL A 343 2.31 13.01 -15.27
N PRO A 344 1.56 13.71 -16.13
CA PRO A 344 1.57 15.17 -16.16
C PRO A 344 1.04 15.75 -14.85
N GLY A 345 1.56 16.90 -14.42
CA GLY A 345 1.06 17.57 -13.21
C GLY A 345 2.07 18.50 -12.56
N GLU A 346 1.79 18.91 -11.34
CA GLU A 346 2.63 19.81 -10.55
C GLU A 346 2.58 19.49 -9.05
N TRP A 347 3.64 19.88 -8.31
CA TRP A 347 3.70 19.69 -6.86
C TRP A 347 2.95 20.82 -6.14
N ARG A 348 2.04 20.43 -5.24
CA ARG A 348 1.29 21.31 -4.37
C ARG A 348 1.74 21.12 -2.91
N ARG A 349 1.86 22.24 -2.18
CA ARG A 349 2.23 22.28 -0.75
C ARG A 349 1.00 22.56 0.10
N GLU A 350 0.81 21.79 1.17
CA GLU A 350 -0.25 21.98 2.15
C GLU A 350 0.32 22.03 3.57
N GLU A 351 -0.05 23.07 4.32
CA GLU A 351 0.38 23.26 5.72
C GLU A 351 -0.43 22.40 6.71
N GLY A 352 -1.48 21.77 6.27
CA GLY A 352 -2.35 20.92 7.07
C GLY A 352 -3.24 20.02 6.22
N TRP A 353 -3.96 19.14 6.90
CA TRP A 353 -4.94 18.28 6.29
C TRP A 353 -6.25 18.29 7.11
N PRO A 354 -7.46 18.30 6.50
CA PRO A 354 -7.68 18.53 5.06
C PRO A 354 -7.17 19.91 4.61
N PRO A 355 -6.98 20.14 3.29
CA PRO A 355 -6.61 21.47 2.76
C PRO A 355 -7.59 22.54 3.24
N ARG A 356 -7.08 23.72 3.65
CA ARG A 356 -7.94 24.77 4.23
C ARG A 356 -8.94 25.39 3.24
N ASP A 357 -8.62 25.30 1.96
CA ASP A 357 -9.37 25.88 0.86
C ASP A 357 -10.26 24.85 0.13
N VAL A 358 -10.38 23.63 0.68
CA VAL A 358 -11.26 22.61 0.12
C VAL A 358 -12.72 23.01 0.27
N VAL A 359 -13.47 22.90 -0.84
CA VAL A 359 -14.91 23.19 -0.90
C VAL A 359 -15.64 21.92 -1.36
N PRO A 360 -16.38 21.22 -0.49
CA PRO A 360 -17.19 20.10 -0.91
C PRO A 360 -18.23 20.52 -1.96
N THR A 361 -18.13 19.97 -3.16
CA THR A 361 -19.01 20.28 -4.28
C THR A 361 -19.89 19.07 -4.59
N THR A 362 -21.22 19.26 -4.51
CA THR A 362 -22.20 18.18 -4.69
C THR A 362 -22.79 18.20 -6.10
N LEU A 363 -22.78 17.04 -6.76
CA LEU A 363 -23.43 16.78 -8.04
C LEU A 363 -24.41 15.62 -7.85
N LEU A 364 -25.69 15.82 -8.19
CA LEU A 364 -26.69 14.76 -8.09
C LEU A 364 -26.69 13.89 -9.34
N LEU A 365 -26.88 12.58 -9.11
CA LEU A 365 -27.14 11.62 -10.17
C LEU A 365 -28.57 11.80 -10.66
N GLN A 366 -28.74 12.07 -11.96
CA GLN A 366 -30.04 12.43 -12.53
C GLN A 366 -30.64 11.31 -13.39
N PRO A 367 -31.99 11.27 -13.53
CA PRO A 367 -32.67 10.25 -14.35
C PRO A 367 -32.24 10.16 -15.81
N ASN A 368 -31.67 11.21 -16.35
CA ASN A 368 -31.16 11.26 -17.73
C ASN A 368 -29.66 10.91 -17.83
N HIS A 369 -29.10 10.21 -16.83
CA HIS A 369 -27.68 9.85 -16.77
C HIS A 369 -26.70 11.04 -16.72
N THR A 370 -27.12 12.17 -16.16
CA THR A 370 -26.23 13.31 -15.97
C THR A 370 -25.88 13.54 -14.51
N LEU A 371 -24.72 14.19 -14.29
CA LEU A 371 -24.34 14.79 -13.02
C LEU A 371 -24.63 16.28 -13.08
N SER A 372 -25.51 16.78 -12.21
CA SER A 372 -25.87 18.20 -12.23
C SER A 372 -26.41 18.69 -10.88
N ALA A 373 -26.80 19.97 -10.85
CA ALA A 373 -27.62 20.52 -9.75
C ALA A 373 -28.95 19.78 -9.63
N PRO A 374 -29.63 19.82 -8.46
CA PRO A 374 -30.89 19.11 -8.23
C PRO A 374 -31.97 19.44 -9.27
N VAL A 375 -32.64 18.38 -9.79
CA VAL A 375 -33.86 18.48 -10.57
C VAL A 375 -35.03 17.85 -9.81
N ALA A 376 -36.25 18.30 -10.05
CA ALA A 376 -37.42 17.80 -9.33
C ALA A 376 -37.83 16.36 -9.73
N ALA A 377 -37.43 15.92 -10.93
CA ALA A 377 -37.76 14.58 -11.41
C ALA A 377 -37.02 13.53 -10.57
N LYS A 378 -37.75 12.47 -10.16
CA LYS A 378 -37.20 11.30 -9.47
C LYS A 378 -37.35 10.07 -10.36
N ASP A 379 -36.41 9.15 -10.26
CA ASP A 379 -36.43 7.87 -10.98
C ASP A 379 -35.65 6.83 -10.19
N VAL A 380 -35.71 5.58 -10.63
CA VAL A 380 -34.95 4.46 -10.09
C VAL A 380 -34.24 3.76 -11.22
N HIS A 381 -32.91 3.78 -11.21
CA HIS A 381 -32.12 2.99 -12.15
C HIS A 381 -31.75 1.65 -11.54
N GLN A 382 -31.75 0.60 -12.38
CA GLN A 382 -31.49 -0.77 -11.96
C GLN A 382 -30.29 -1.32 -12.70
N LEU A 383 -29.49 -2.12 -12.01
CA LEU A 383 -28.34 -2.83 -12.56
C LEU A 383 -28.44 -4.31 -12.21
N LYS A 384 -28.49 -5.15 -13.25
CA LYS A 384 -28.39 -6.60 -13.07
C LYS A 384 -26.96 -6.98 -12.72
N TYR A 385 -26.79 -7.88 -11.77
CA TYR A 385 -25.51 -8.38 -11.35
C TYR A 385 -24.90 -9.30 -12.40
N VAL A 386 -23.62 -9.06 -12.74
CA VAL A 386 -22.77 -9.90 -13.60
C VAL A 386 -21.43 -10.07 -12.89
N PRO A 387 -21.19 -11.22 -12.25
CA PRO A 387 -20.06 -11.47 -11.36
C PRO A 387 -18.67 -11.19 -11.93
N SER A 388 -18.49 -11.47 -13.23
CA SER A 388 -17.17 -11.40 -13.89
C SER A 388 -16.77 -10.01 -14.39
N ILE A 389 -17.47 -8.94 -13.98
CA ILE A 389 -17.18 -7.59 -14.42
C ILE A 389 -16.19 -6.93 -13.48
N GLY A 390 -15.17 -6.24 -14.05
CA GLY A 390 -14.23 -5.44 -13.27
C GLY A 390 -12.77 -5.54 -13.65
N VAL A 391 -12.39 -6.46 -14.53
CA VAL A 391 -10.97 -6.74 -14.86
C VAL A 391 -10.18 -5.47 -15.20
N GLU A 392 -10.79 -4.54 -15.92
CA GLU A 392 -10.14 -3.31 -16.34
C GLU A 392 -10.10 -2.23 -15.25
N ALA A 393 -10.62 -2.49 -14.05
CA ALA A 393 -10.53 -1.55 -12.94
C ALA A 393 -9.25 -1.69 -12.11
N GLY A 394 -8.44 -2.71 -12.40
CA GLY A 394 -7.20 -3.02 -11.67
C GLY A 394 -7.42 -3.84 -10.41
N PHE A 395 -6.37 -3.98 -9.61
CA PHE A 395 -6.39 -4.72 -8.35
C PHE A 395 -6.39 -3.83 -7.12
N TRP A 396 -5.81 -2.61 -7.21
CA TRP A 396 -5.66 -1.68 -6.10
C TRP A 396 -6.14 -0.26 -6.45
N TRP A 397 -7.27 -0.15 -7.14
CA TRP A 397 -7.90 1.14 -7.40
C TRP A 397 -7.02 2.18 -8.10
N GLY A 398 -6.37 1.82 -9.19
CA GLY A 398 -5.57 2.74 -9.99
C GLY A 398 -4.17 2.23 -10.33
N ASP A 399 -3.81 1.06 -9.86
CA ASP A 399 -2.56 0.36 -10.17
C ASP A 399 -2.40 0.06 -11.67
N LEU A 400 -3.50 -0.07 -12.42
CA LEU A 400 -3.50 -0.27 -13.86
C LEU A 400 -4.07 0.95 -14.60
N LEU A 401 -3.27 1.58 -15.45
CA LEU A 401 -3.68 2.71 -16.29
C LEU A 401 -4.35 2.22 -17.57
N VAL A 402 -5.43 1.48 -17.46
CA VAL A 402 -6.19 0.92 -18.58
C VAL A 402 -7.48 1.70 -18.85
N ASP A 403 -8.10 1.46 -20.02
CA ASP A 403 -9.38 2.06 -20.40
C ASP A 403 -10.53 1.43 -19.62
N PRO A 404 -11.25 2.16 -18.75
CA PRO A 404 -12.32 1.60 -17.94
C PRO A 404 -13.65 1.44 -18.69
N ARG A 405 -13.76 1.83 -19.97
CA ARG A 405 -15.02 1.77 -20.72
C ARG A 405 -15.66 0.38 -20.81
N PRO A 406 -14.91 -0.74 -20.89
CA PRO A 406 -15.52 -2.06 -20.84
C PRO A 406 -16.28 -2.32 -19.52
N VAL A 407 -15.74 -1.92 -18.40
CA VAL A 407 -16.42 -2.02 -17.08
C VAL A 407 -17.57 -1.04 -16.99
N ASP A 408 -17.43 0.18 -17.54
CA ASP A 408 -18.48 1.19 -17.57
C ASP A 408 -19.72 0.72 -18.34
N ALA A 409 -19.56 -0.14 -19.36
CA ALA A 409 -20.66 -0.70 -20.12
C ALA A 409 -21.61 -1.58 -19.28
N TYR A 410 -21.14 -2.07 -18.12
CA TYR A 410 -21.90 -2.85 -17.16
C TYR A 410 -22.13 -2.08 -15.83
N SER A 411 -22.11 -0.77 -15.89
CA SER A 411 -22.28 0.12 -14.74
C SER A 411 -23.39 1.13 -14.99
N LEU A 412 -23.94 1.67 -13.93
CA LEU A 412 -24.79 2.88 -14.00
C LEU A 412 -23.88 4.11 -14.09
N VAL A 413 -23.82 4.71 -15.24
CA VAL A 413 -22.88 5.81 -15.55
C VAL A 413 -23.59 7.14 -15.57
N TYR A 414 -22.97 8.17 -14.99
CA TYR A 414 -23.49 9.55 -14.93
C TYR A 414 -22.37 10.54 -15.27
N ASP A 415 -22.62 11.39 -16.27
CA ASP A 415 -21.64 12.34 -16.80
C ASP A 415 -22.07 13.78 -16.51
N SER A 416 -21.12 14.64 -16.13
CA SER A 416 -21.36 16.08 -16.06
C SER A 416 -21.57 16.70 -17.44
N GLY A 417 -22.06 17.92 -17.50
CA GLY A 417 -21.91 18.79 -18.67
C GLY A 417 -20.42 19.07 -18.95
N LEU A 418 -20.14 19.65 -20.13
CA LEU A 418 -18.79 20.13 -20.42
C LEU A 418 -18.37 21.18 -19.39
N LEU A 419 -17.22 20.97 -18.78
CA LEU A 419 -16.64 21.90 -17.82
C LEU A 419 -16.32 23.24 -18.51
N GLN A 420 -16.80 24.34 -17.95
CA GLN A 420 -16.57 25.69 -18.48
C GLN A 420 -15.18 26.21 -18.07
N ASP A 421 -14.72 25.81 -16.92
CA ASP A 421 -13.41 26.08 -16.35
C ASP A 421 -12.79 24.77 -15.88
N GLU A 422 -11.50 24.75 -15.58
CA GLU A 422 -10.85 23.62 -14.95
C GLU A 422 -11.38 23.41 -13.53
N VAL A 423 -11.43 22.15 -13.10
CA VAL A 423 -11.84 21.76 -11.74
C VAL A 423 -10.75 20.90 -11.14
N ALA A 424 -10.16 21.32 -10.02
CA ALA A 424 -9.19 20.55 -9.29
C ALA A 424 -9.80 19.95 -8.05
N ILE A 425 -9.47 18.69 -7.77
CA ILE A 425 -9.85 17.97 -6.55
C ILE A 425 -8.61 17.52 -5.79
N LEU A 426 -8.70 17.54 -4.46
CA LEU A 426 -7.68 17.00 -3.56
C LEU A 426 -8.35 16.46 -2.30
N GLY A 427 -8.32 15.16 -2.12
CA GLY A 427 -8.95 14.49 -1.00
C GLY A 427 -9.63 13.19 -1.40
N ARG A 428 -10.58 12.76 -0.58
CA ARG A 428 -11.39 11.56 -0.80
C ARG A 428 -12.78 11.96 -1.31
N PRO A 429 -13.14 11.65 -2.58
CA PRO A 429 -14.48 11.85 -3.09
C PRO A 429 -15.47 10.88 -2.43
N HIS A 430 -16.76 11.24 -2.35
CA HIS A 430 -17.80 10.37 -1.81
C HIS A 430 -18.93 10.14 -2.83
N ALA A 431 -19.34 8.88 -3.00
CA ALA A 431 -20.59 8.54 -3.64
C ALA A 431 -21.64 8.22 -2.56
N LEU A 432 -22.51 9.19 -2.28
CA LEU A 432 -23.60 9.05 -1.33
C LEU A 432 -24.80 8.45 -2.06
N LEU A 433 -25.03 7.16 -1.89
CA LEU A 433 -26.01 6.40 -2.65
C LEU A 433 -27.30 6.18 -1.84
N ARG A 434 -28.43 6.30 -2.53
CA ARG A 434 -29.73 5.81 -2.07
C ARG A 434 -29.98 4.52 -2.82
N ALA A 435 -29.68 3.37 -2.22
CA ALA A 435 -29.54 2.10 -2.92
C ALA A 435 -30.32 0.97 -2.25
N SER A 436 -30.73 -0.02 -3.02
CA SER A 436 -31.30 -1.28 -2.57
C SER A 436 -30.82 -2.43 -3.41
N ALA A 437 -30.94 -3.67 -2.88
CA ALA A 437 -30.65 -4.90 -3.60
C ALA A 437 -31.77 -5.91 -3.40
N THR A 438 -31.92 -6.84 -4.37
CA THR A 438 -32.91 -7.94 -4.26
C THR A 438 -32.37 -9.15 -3.49
N ALA A 439 -31.11 -9.11 -3.04
CA ALA A 439 -30.44 -10.16 -2.29
C ALA A 439 -30.07 -9.68 -0.87
N PRO A 440 -29.77 -10.60 0.07
CA PRO A 440 -29.34 -10.25 1.43
C PRO A 440 -27.90 -9.75 1.51
N LEU A 441 -27.09 -9.97 0.48
CA LEU A 441 -25.72 -9.50 0.34
C LEU A 441 -25.54 -8.86 -1.03
N ALA A 442 -24.94 -7.68 -1.08
CA ALA A 442 -24.64 -6.95 -2.30
C ALA A 442 -23.53 -5.94 -2.04
N ASP A 443 -22.67 -5.74 -3.02
CA ASP A 443 -21.61 -4.74 -2.99
C ASP A 443 -21.94 -3.59 -3.95
N TRP A 444 -21.42 -2.41 -3.62
CA TRP A 444 -21.47 -1.23 -4.48
C TRP A 444 -20.07 -0.68 -4.66
N PHE A 445 -19.69 -0.48 -5.93
CA PHE A 445 -18.41 0.09 -6.30
C PHE A 445 -18.65 1.41 -7.01
N ALA A 446 -17.97 2.47 -6.60
CA ALA A 446 -18.02 3.77 -7.23
C ALA A 446 -16.66 4.08 -7.85
N ARG A 447 -16.64 4.44 -9.14
CA ARG A 447 -15.41 4.85 -9.86
C ARG A 447 -15.58 6.25 -10.39
N LEU A 448 -14.59 7.11 -10.12
CA LEU A 448 -14.49 8.47 -10.64
C LEU A 448 -13.56 8.50 -11.85
N SER A 449 -14.00 9.11 -12.93
CA SER A 449 -13.21 9.20 -14.16
C SER A 449 -13.32 10.59 -14.81
N ASP A 450 -12.33 10.91 -15.63
CA ASP A 450 -12.27 12.06 -16.51
C ASP A 450 -12.55 11.63 -17.95
N ILE A 451 -13.46 12.34 -18.63
CA ILE A 451 -13.76 12.11 -20.03
C ILE A 451 -13.24 13.31 -20.85
N SER A 452 -12.28 13.06 -21.71
CA SER A 452 -11.76 14.04 -22.64
C SER A 452 -12.75 14.35 -23.79
N PRO A 453 -12.56 15.44 -24.54
CA PRO A 453 -13.46 15.82 -25.63
C PRO A 453 -13.56 14.80 -26.76
N ASP A 454 -12.58 13.94 -26.95
CA ASP A 454 -12.57 12.87 -27.95
C ASP A 454 -13.26 11.57 -27.46
N GLY A 455 -13.70 11.54 -26.19
CA GLY A 455 -14.38 10.41 -25.57
C GLY A 455 -13.44 9.40 -24.88
N THR A 456 -12.14 9.69 -24.78
CA THR A 456 -11.21 8.89 -23.96
C THR A 456 -11.59 9.02 -22.48
N VAL A 457 -11.60 7.92 -21.75
CA VAL A 457 -11.96 7.87 -20.34
C VAL A 457 -10.73 7.46 -19.54
N THR A 458 -10.37 8.25 -18.53
CA THR A 458 -9.29 7.95 -17.59
C THR A 458 -9.86 7.77 -16.19
N GLN A 459 -9.65 6.60 -15.58
CA GLN A 459 -10.02 6.38 -14.18
C GLN A 459 -9.09 7.17 -13.26
N ILE A 460 -9.66 7.81 -12.24
CA ILE A 460 -8.93 8.65 -11.28
C ILE A 460 -8.79 7.93 -9.94
N THR A 461 -9.89 7.41 -9.43
CA THR A 461 -9.99 6.69 -8.16
C THR A 461 -11.31 5.94 -8.09
N GLY A 462 -11.47 5.13 -7.07
CA GLY A 462 -12.71 4.44 -6.76
C GLY A 462 -12.71 3.94 -5.33
N ALA A 463 -13.76 3.26 -4.95
CA ALA A 463 -13.85 2.42 -3.75
C ALA A 463 -15.05 1.49 -3.84
N GLY A 464 -15.05 0.48 -2.98
CA GLY A 464 -16.15 -0.45 -2.76
C GLY A 464 -16.82 -0.27 -1.41
N LEU A 465 -18.02 -0.82 -1.28
CA LEU A 465 -18.71 -0.97 -0.01
C LEU A 465 -19.53 -2.27 -0.03
N ASN A 466 -19.17 -3.20 0.83
CA ASN A 466 -20.04 -4.33 1.15
C ASN A 466 -21.25 -3.83 1.94
N GLY A 467 -22.44 -4.01 1.37
CA GLY A 467 -23.67 -3.51 1.98
C GLY A 467 -24.00 -4.10 3.35
N ALA A 468 -23.47 -5.29 3.66
CA ALA A 468 -23.59 -5.84 5.01
C ALA A 468 -22.75 -5.06 6.03
N GLN A 469 -21.66 -4.43 5.60
CA GLN A 469 -20.75 -3.66 6.44
C GLN A 469 -21.12 -2.18 6.57
N ARG A 470 -22.20 -1.72 5.93
CA ARG A 470 -22.66 -0.30 5.88
C ARG A 470 -22.70 0.45 7.21
N ASP A 471 -22.98 -0.26 8.29
CA ASP A 471 -23.06 0.32 9.64
C ASP A 471 -21.88 -0.11 10.53
N SER A 472 -21.27 -1.27 10.26
CA SER A 472 -20.15 -1.82 11.03
C SER A 472 -19.43 -2.93 10.26
N MET A 473 -18.11 -2.84 10.14
CA MET A 473 -17.26 -3.91 9.60
C MET A 473 -17.01 -5.02 10.63
N SER A 474 -17.15 -4.74 11.92
CA SER A 474 -16.98 -5.76 12.98
C SER A 474 -18.26 -6.53 13.30
N GLU A 475 -19.42 -5.97 12.99
CA GLU A 475 -20.73 -6.58 13.20
C GLU A 475 -21.61 -6.40 11.94
N PRO A 476 -21.20 -6.99 10.78
CA PRO A 476 -21.96 -6.86 9.54
C PRO A 476 -23.36 -7.45 9.67
N GLN A 477 -24.31 -6.93 8.90
CA GLN A 477 -25.70 -7.36 8.93
C GLN A 477 -26.27 -7.46 7.53
N ASP A 478 -26.97 -8.55 7.26
CA ASP A 478 -27.68 -8.77 6.01
C ASP A 478 -28.52 -7.55 5.59
N LEU A 479 -28.61 -7.35 4.31
CA LEU A 479 -29.59 -6.45 3.71
C LEU A 479 -30.98 -7.09 3.75
N ALA A 480 -32.01 -6.30 4.02
CA ALA A 480 -33.40 -6.73 3.75
C ALA A 480 -33.67 -6.52 2.25
N PRO A 481 -33.97 -7.58 1.48
CA PRO A 481 -34.19 -7.46 0.05
C PRO A 481 -35.25 -6.42 -0.31
N GLY A 482 -34.92 -5.49 -1.19
CA GLY A 482 -35.78 -4.40 -1.62
C GLY A 482 -35.87 -3.21 -0.65
N GLN A 483 -35.24 -3.28 0.51
CA GLN A 483 -35.15 -2.13 1.43
C GLN A 483 -34.15 -1.11 0.89
N LEU A 484 -34.53 0.17 0.99
CA LEU A 484 -33.68 1.28 0.60
C LEU A 484 -32.74 1.67 1.75
N TYR A 485 -31.46 1.79 1.45
CA TYR A 485 -30.41 2.21 2.37
C TYR A 485 -29.75 3.51 1.90
N SER A 486 -29.17 4.24 2.85
CA SER A 486 -28.23 5.32 2.57
C SER A 486 -26.82 4.78 2.74
N LEU A 487 -26.06 4.74 1.68
CA LEU A 487 -24.70 4.19 1.64
C LEU A 487 -23.73 5.32 1.35
N ASP A 488 -22.59 5.32 2.01
CA ASP A 488 -21.47 6.24 1.75
C ASP A 488 -20.31 5.43 1.23
N VAL A 489 -20.01 5.52 -0.06
CA VAL A 489 -18.83 4.95 -0.67
C VAL A 489 -17.77 6.05 -0.71
N GLU A 490 -16.91 6.06 0.32
CA GLU A 490 -15.77 6.97 0.41
C GLU A 490 -14.64 6.45 -0.50
N MET A 491 -14.35 7.18 -1.58
CA MET A 491 -13.30 6.79 -2.52
C MET A 491 -11.90 7.10 -1.95
N HIS A 492 -10.92 6.38 -2.44
CA HIS A 492 -9.52 6.52 -2.02
C HIS A 492 -8.96 7.90 -2.32
N LEU A 493 -7.96 8.32 -1.51
CA LEU A 493 -7.25 9.57 -1.67
C LEU A 493 -6.82 9.79 -3.12
N THR A 494 -7.13 10.96 -3.66
CA THR A 494 -6.69 11.35 -4.99
C THR A 494 -6.42 12.85 -5.09
N SER A 495 -5.72 13.20 -6.13
CA SER A 495 -5.55 14.55 -6.63
C SER A 495 -5.73 14.54 -8.13
N TRP A 496 -6.50 15.46 -8.68
CA TRP A 496 -6.74 15.52 -10.12
C TRP A 496 -7.18 16.89 -10.59
N VAL A 497 -6.75 17.30 -11.77
CA VAL A 497 -7.21 18.51 -12.43
C VAL A 497 -7.97 18.11 -13.69
N PHE A 498 -9.29 18.29 -13.66
CA PHE A 498 -10.15 18.14 -14.83
C PHE A 498 -10.01 19.37 -15.73
N PRO A 499 -9.56 19.24 -16.99
CA PRO A 499 -9.41 20.39 -17.86
C PRO A 499 -10.75 20.98 -18.31
N ARG A 500 -10.73 22.25 -18.70
CA ARG A 500 -11.88 22.86 -19.39
C ARG A 500 -12.26 22.06 -20.64
N GLY A 501 -13.55 21.84 -20.84
CA GLY A 501 -14.10 21.09 -21.97
C GLY A 501 -14.18 19.57 -21.73
N HIS A 502 -13.61 19.06 -20.65
CA HIS A 502 -13.78 17.67 -20.21
C HIS A 502 -15.10 17.48 -19.46
N ARG A 503 -15.37 16.24 -19.06
CA ARG A 503 -16.52 15.87 -18.21
C ARG A 503 -16.07 15.05 -17.04
N ILE A 504 -16.76 15.19 -15.92
CA ILE A 504 -16.63 14.33 -14.75
C ILE A 504 -17.59 13.17 -14.92
N ARG A 505 -17.13 11.94 -14.73
CA ARG A 505 -17.94 10.73 -14.72
C ARG A 505 -17.89 10.06 -13.37
N VAL A 506 -19.05 9.59 -12.88
CA VAL A 506 -19.13 8.56 -11.86
C VAL A 506 -19.83 7.32 -12.45
N ALA A 507 -19.21 6.15 -12.25
CA ALA A 507 -19.76 4.86 -12.63
C ALA A 507 -20.02 4.04 -11.35
N ILE A 508 -21.25 3.53 -11.21
CA ILE A 508 -21.65 2.68 -10.07
C ILE A 508 -21.89 1.28 -10.57
N SER A 509 -21.11 0.33 -10.08
CA SER A 509 -21.25 -1.11 -10.39
C SER A 509 -21.58 -1.92 -9.14
N ASN A 510 -21.94 -3.18 -9.31
CA ASN A 510 -22.23 -4.14 -8.25
C ASN A 510 -21.34 -5.40 -8.33
N ALA A 511 -20.27 -5.32 -9.13
CA ALA A 511 -19.18 -6.27 -9.22
C ALA A 511 -17.89 -5.51 -9.53
N LEU A 512 -16.76 -6.03 -9.08
CA LEU A 512 -15.42 -5.55 -9.42
C LEU A 512 -14.42 -6.73 -9.34
N TRP A 513 -14.68 -7.72 -10.15
CA TRP A 513 -13.88 -8.95 -10.21
C TRP A 513 -12.72 -8.81 -11.22
N PRO A 514 -11.53 -9.39 -10.96
CA PRO A 514 -11.17 -10.26 -9.84
C PRO A 514 -10.66 -9.54 -8.59
N MET A 515 -10.62 -8.18 -8.56
CA MET A 515 -10.20 -7.42 -7.38
C MET A 515 -10.94 -7.89 -6.11
N VAL A 516 -12.24 -8.12 -6.20
CA VAL A 516 -13.06 -8.63 -5.10
C VAL A 516 -13.79 -9.89 -5.55
N LEU A 517 -13.82 -10.91 -4.69
CA LEU A 517 -14.53 -12.15 -4.97
C LEU A 517 -16.04 -11.90 -5.11
N PRO A 518 -16.74 -12.61 -6.02
CA PRO A 518 -18.16 -12.38 -6.26
C PRO A 518 -19.04 -12.67 -5.05
N THR A 519 -20.05 -11.82 -4.81
CA THR A 519 -21.15 -12.16 -3.89
C THR A 519 -21.95 -13.34 -4.42
N PRO A 520 -22.41 -14.28 -3.56
CA PRO A 520 -22.94 -15.56 -4.01
C PRO A 520 -24.41 -15.55 -4.46
N TYR A 521 -25.02 -14.39 -4.65
CA TYR A 521 -26.44 -14.29 -4.94
C TYR A 521 -26.72 -13.64 -6.29
N PRO A 522 -27.56 -14.24 -7.15
CA PRO A 522 -28.10 -13.52 -8.29
C PRO A 522 -28.96 -12.36 -7.79
N MET A 523 -28.74 -11.16 -8.30
CA MET A 523 -29.42 -9.98 -7.82
C MET A 523 -29.58 -8.88 -8.86
N THR A 524 -30.40 -7.90 -8.48
CA THR A 524 -30.48 -6.58 -9.13
C THR A 524 -30.29 -5.54 -8.03
N THR A 525 -29.36 -4.62 -8.24
CA THR A 525 -29.22 -3.42 -7.42
C THR A 525 -29.99 -2.26 -8.03
N SER A 526 -30.44 -1.32 -7.20
CA SER A 526 -31.19 -0.15 -7.64
C SER A 526 -30.67 1.11 -6.98
N LEU A 527 -30.69 2.22 -7.70
CA LEU A 527 -30.33 3.56 -7.21
C LEU A 527 -31.55 4.49 -7.32
N GLU A 528 -31.93 5.17 -6.25
CA GLU A 528 -32.85 6.31 -6.32
C GLU A 528 -32.13 7.57 -6.77
N LEU A 529 -32.69 8.26 -7.74
CA LEU A 529 -32.11 9.40 -8.44
C LEU A 529 -33.01 10.64 -8.35
N GLY A 530 -32.38 11.82 -8.51
CA GLY A 530 -33.09 13.10 -8.56
C GLY A 530 -33.68 13.53 -7.23
N GLY A 531 -34.41 14.65 -7.22
CA GLY A 531 -34.83 15.30 -6.00
C GLY A 531 -33.63 15.89 -5.22
N SER A 532 -33.87 16.32 -3.98
CA SER A 532 -32.83 16.89 -3.11
C SER A 532 -32.10 15.81 -2.28
N ASP A 533 -32.66 14.62 -2.20
CA ASP A 533 -32.26 13.49 -1.36
C ASP A 533 -31.78 12.25 -2.15
N GLY A 534 -31.74 12.36 -3.47
CA GLY A 534 -31.25 11.29 -4.36
C GLY A 534 -29.74 11.03 -4.24
N SER A 535 -29.31 9.97 -4.92
CA SER A 535 -27.90 9.60 -5.01
C SER A 535 -27.06 10.75 -5.58
N ARG A 536 -25.86 10.96 -5.05
CA ARG A 536 -25.01 12.11 -5.38
C ARG A 536 -23.52 11.82 -5.23
N LEU A 537 -22.73 12.53 -5.99
CA LEU A 537 -21.27 12.60 -5.90
C LEU A 537 -20.87 13.86 -5.14
N VAL A 538 -19.98 13.76 -4.18
CA VAL A 538 -19.37 14.88 -3.46
C VAL A 538 -17.88 14.91 -3.77
N LEU A 539 -17.40 16.01 -4.34
CA LEU A 539 -16.01 16.19 -4.72
C LEU A 539 -15.30 17.16 -3.78
N PRO A 540 -14.09 16.86 -3.29
CA PRO A 540 -13.26 17.77 -2.50
C PRO A 540 -12.55 18.79 -3.43
N VAL A 541 -13.27 19.80 -3.90
CA VAL A 541 -12.76 20.79 -4.86
C VAL A 541 -11.81 21.75 -4.16
N VAL A 542 -10.67 22.01 -4.79
CA VAL A 542 -9.67 22.99 -4.35
C VAL A 542 -9.35 23.97 -5.49
N PRO A 543 -8.74 25.14 -5.23
CA PRO A 543 -8.21 25.99 -6.29
C PRO A 543 -7.24 25.21 -7.18
N ALA A 544 -7.40 25.32 -8.49
CA ALA A 544 -6.63 24.57 -9.48
C ALA A 544 -5.12 24.86 -9.43
N HIS A 545 -4.74 26.08 -9.08
CA HIS A 545 -3.35 26.47 -8.93
C HIS A 545 -3.01 26.79 -7.49
N SER A 546 -1.95 26.17 -6.99
CA SER A 546 -1.39 26.49 -5.67
C SER A 546 -0.56 27.78 -5.74
N ALA A 547 -0.66 28.59 -4.68
CA ALA A 547 0.18 29.78 -4.53
C ALA A 547 1.68 29.44 -4.31
N SER A 548 2.01 28.17 -3.97
CA SER A 548 3.38 27.72 -3.71
C SER A 548 3.63 26.35 -4.37
N SER A 549 4.61 26.32 -5.26
CA SER A 549 5.15 25.08 -5.83
C SER A 549 6.43 24.66 -5.12
N THR A 550 6.78 23.38 -5.27
CA THR A 550 8.09 22.87 -4.87
C THR A 550 8.68 22.05 -6.01
N THR A 551 9.97 21.86 -5.97
CA THR A 551 10.69 21.02 -6.92
C THR A 551 11.59 20.07 -6.17
N PHE A 552 11.63 18.82 -6.60
CA PHE A 552 12.56 17.83 -6.09
C PHE A 552 13.69 17.59 -7.09
N GLN A 553 14.83 17.15 -6.59
CA GLN A 553 15.91 16.70 -7.45
C GLN A 553 15.54 15.38 -8.13
N PRO A 554 15.96 15.16 -9.39
CA PRO A 554 15.81 13.86 -10.02
C PRO A 554 16.66 12.82 -9.29
N PRO A 555 16.31 11.52 -9.38
CA PRO A 555 17.04 10.46 -8.72
C PRO A 555 18.53 10.44 -9.11
N GLN A 556 19.39 10.26 -8.13
CA GLN A 556 20.79 9.93 -8.35
C GLN A 556 20.91 8.43 -8.62
N PRO A 557 21.88 7.98 -9.44
CA PRO A 557 22.14 6.56 -9.65
C PRO A 557 22.34 5.84 -8.32
N SER A 558 21.62 4.75 -8.11
CA SER A 558 21.85 3.85 -6.98
C SER A 558 23.13 3.03 -7.19
N GLU A 559 23.81 2.68 -6.10
CA GLU A 559 24.90 1.71 -6.19
C GLU A 559 24.29 0.32 -6.43
N GLU A 560 24.89 -0.41 -7.34
CA GLU A 560 24.43 -1.74 -7.71
C GLU A 560 25.32 -2.84 -7.14
N ARG A 561 24.72 -3.97 -6.81
CA ARG A 561 25.42 -5.22 -6.54
C ARG A 561 25.86 -5.82 -7.87
N THR A 562 27.13 -5.65 -8.21
CA THR A 562 27.70 -6.16 -9.47
C THR A 562 27.81 -7.69 -9.54
N ASP A 563 27.57 -8.36 -8.44
CA ASP A 563 27.57 -9.82 -8.27
C ASP A 563 26.16 -10.43 -8.17
N ILE A 564 25.09 -9.61 -8.33
CA ILE A 564 23.69 -10.05 -8.40
C ILE A 564 23.09 -9.49 -9.69
N HIS A 565 22.46 -10.34 -10.48
CA HIS A 565 21.83 -9.95 -11.74
C HIS A 565 20.49 -10.63 -11.90
N THR A 566 19.43 -9.83 -12.05
CA THR A 566 18.07 -10.32 -12.29
C THR A 566 17.67 -10.06 -13.73
N THR A 567 16.99 -11.04 -14.33
CA THR A 567 16.36 -10.96 -15.65
C THR A 567 14.92 -11.48 -15.56
N GLY A 568 14.05 -11.01 -16.46
CA GLY A 568 12.62 -11.29 -16.38
C GLY A 568 11.93 -10.38 -15.39
N GLU A 569 10.64 -10.54 -15.25
CA GLU A 569 9.78 -9.65 -14.46
C GLU A 569 8.66 -10.47 -13.82
N MET A 570 8.49 -10.31 -12.51
CA MET A 570 7.40 -10.95 -11.78
C MET A 570 6.13 -10.09 -11.87
N LEU A 571 6.24 -8.81 -11.61
CA LEU A 571 5.17 -7.84 -11.69
C LEU A 571 5.55 -6.72 -12.67
N PRO A 572 4.59 -6.21 -13.48
CA PRO A 572 3.15 -6.55 -13.50
C PRO A 572 2.81 -7.90 -14.13
N GLY A 573 3.77 -8.64 -14.74
CA GLY A 573 3.53 -9.93 -15.35
C GLY A 573 2.63 -9.87 -16.60
N ASP A 574 2.23 -11.06 -17.09
CA ASP A 574 1.36 -11.19 -18.25
C ASP A 574 -0.08 -11.52 -17.85
N TRP A 575 -1.02 -10.74 -18.33
CA TRP A 575 -2.46 -10.89 -18.07
C TRP A 575 -3.23 -11.31 -19.30
N THR A 576 -4.11 -12.30 -19.17
CA THR A 576 -5.03 -12.71 -20.22
C THR A 576 -6.43 -12.91 -19.68
N THR A 577 -7.44 -12.44 -20.42
CA THR A 577 -8.85 -12.67 -20.10
C THR A 577 -9.49 -13.50 -21.20
N THR A 578 -10.17 -14.58 -20.82
CA THR A 578 -10.94 -15.44 -21.71
C THR A 578 -12.40 -15.45 -21.28
N ARG A 579 -13.32 -15.16 -22.21
CA ARG A 579 -14.77 -15.22 -22.00
C ARG A 579 -15.39 -16.35 -22.82
N ASP A 580 -16.04 -17.29 -22.15
CA ASP A 580 -16.84 -18.37 -22.77
C ASP A 580 -18.31 -17.94 -22.74
N GLU A 581 -18.75 -17.34 -23.83
CA GLU A 581 -20.13 -16.84 -23.98
C GLU A 581 -21.21 -17.95 -23.98
N ILE A 582 -20.81 -19.21 -24.23
CA ILE A 582 -21.73 -20.33 -24.24
C ILE A 582 -21.97 -20.87 -22.85
N ASN A 583 -20.92 -21.00 -22.08
CA ASN A 583 -20.96 -21.54 -20.73
C ASN A 583 -21.03 -20.43 -19.66
N HIS A 584 -21.09 -19.14 -20.05
CA HIS A 584 -21.16 -17.98 -19.19
C HIS A 584 -20.00 -17.89 -18.19
N LYS A 585 -18.80 -18.33 -18.59
CA LYS A 585 -17.60 -18.29 -17.76
C LYS A 585 -16.61 -17.25 -18.22
N THR A 586 -16.03 -16.55 -17.28
CA THR A 586 -14.87 -15.69 -17.50
C THR A 586 -13.69 -16.20 -16.69
N THR A 587 -12.55 -16.34 -17.36
CA THR A 587 -11.28 -16.73 -16.74
C THR A 587 -10.27 -15.59 -16.93
N VAL A 588 -9.66 -15.15 -15.85
CA VAL A 588 -8.47 -14.28 -15.87
C VAL A 588 -7.27 -15.11 -15.46
N HIS A 589 -6.22 -15.07 -16.25
CA HIS A 589 -4.98 -15.74 -15.97
C HIS A 589 -3.83 -14.74 -15.96
N TRP A 590 -3.05 -14.75 -14.89
CA TRP A 590 -1.84 -13.98 -14.71
C TRP A 590 -0.65 -14.91 -14.50
N HIS A 591 0.53 -14.54 -14.98
CA HIS A 591 1.77 -15.19 -14.62
C HIS A 591 2.96 -14.24 -14.68
N GLY A 592 3.94 -14.49 -13.81
CA GLY A 592 5.22 -13.80 -13.77
C GLY A 592 6.38 -14.81 -13.71
N LYS A 593 7.56 -14.38 -14.17
CA LYS A 593 8.77 -15.18 -14.10
C LYS A 593 10.00 -14.28 -14.01
N SER A 594 10.90 -14.60 -13.06
CA SER A 594 12.21 -13.97 -12.97
C SER A 594 13.33 -15.01 -12.82
N GLU A 595 14.55 -14.61 -13.14
CA GLU A 595 15.76 -15.38 -12.89
C GLU A 595 16.82 -14.46 -12.30
N THR A 596 17.37 -14.84 -11.14
CA THR A 596 18.41 -14.07 -10.46
C THR A 596 19.65 -14.91 -10.27
N HIS A 597 20.78 -14.36 -10.69
CA HIS A 597 22.11 -14.93 -10.48
C HIS A 597 22.75 -14.29 -9.25
N TYR A 598 23.17 -15.14 -8.31
CA TYR A 598 23.89 -14.76 -7.10
C TYR A 598 25.29 -15.36 -7.06
N PRO A 599 26.22 -14.87 -6.21
CA PRO A 599 27.55 -15.46 -6.06
C PRO A 599 27.58 -16.94 -5.67
N TRP A 600 26.53 -17.42 -5.06
CA TRP A 600 26.38 -18.77 -4.55
C TRP A 600 25.55 -19.70 -5.44
N GLY A 601 24.82 -19.19 -6.42
CA GLY A 601 23.97 -19.99 -7.30
C GLY A 601 22.98 -19.16 -8.12
N ARG A 602 21.94 -19.83 -8.63
CA ARG A 602 20.88 -19.23 -9.43
C ARG A 602 19.53 -19.54 -8.81
N GLU A 603 18.67 -18.56 -8.79
CA GLU A 603 17.24 -18.67 -8.41
C GLU A 603 16.40 -18.42 -9.65
N THR A 604 15.37 -19.23 -9.84
CA THR A 604 14.34 -18.99 -10.85
C THR A 604 12.99 -19.08 -10.17
N ASP A 605 12.26 -17.98 -10.25
CA ASP A 605 10.91 -17.86 -9.69
C ASP A 605 9.88 -17.88 -10.80
N TYR A 606 8.77 -18.52 -10.51
CA TYR A 606 7.59 -18.56 -11.35
C TYR A 606 6.35 -18.50 -10.45
N GLU A 607 5.42 -17.65 -10.83
CA GLU A 607 4.11 -17.57 -10.19
C GLU A 607 3.01 -17.45 -11.24
N SER A 608 1.85 -18.02 -10.92
CA SER A 608 0.66 -17.86 -11.74
C SER A 608 -0.60 -17.91 -10.90
N LEU A 609 -1.58 -17.11 -11.30
CA LEU A 609 -2.92 -17.09 -10.73
C LEU A 609 -3.96 -17.24 -11.84
N THR A 610 -4.99 -17.99 -11.55
CA THR A 610 -6.16 -18.16 -12.41
C THR A 610 -7.40 -17.88 -11.58
N TYR A 611 -8.20 -16.92 -12.03
CA TYR A 611 -9.49 -16.58 -11.46
C TYR A 611 -10.58 -17.02 -12.40
N ASP A 612 -11.61 -17.70 -11.89
CA ASP A 612 -12.78 -18.12 -12.62
C ASP A 612 -14.06 -17.55 -11.99
N ALA A 613 -14.93 -16.98 -12.79
CA ALA A 613 -16.28 -16.57 -12.39
C ALA A 613 -17.33 -17.12 -13.36
N ASP A 614 -18.50 -17.48 -12.82
CA ASP A 614 -19.66 -17.99 -13.59
C ASP A 614 -20.79 -16.95 -13.51
N ASP A 615 -21.12 -16.32 -14.65
CA ASP A 615 -22.15 -15.27 -14.70
C ASP A 615 -23.58 -15.79 -14.57
N ALA A 616 -23.81 -17.11 -14.78
CA ALA A 616 -25.09 -17.75 -14.55
C ALA A 616 -25.25 -18.25 -13.10
N HIS A 617 -24.12 -18.52 -12.43
CA HIS A 617 -24.04 -19.09 -11.10
C HIS A 617 -23.06 -18.28 -10.24
N PRO A 618 -23.44 -17.09 -9.75
CA PRO A 618 -22.55 -16.20 -9.02
C PRO A 618 -21.94 -16.82 -7.74
N GLU A 619 -22.54 -17.86 -7.21
CA GLU A 619 -22.02 -18.62 -6.08
C GLU A 619 -20.78 -19.48 -6.46
N ILE A 620 -20.53 -19.68 -7.75
CA ILE A 620 -19.40 -20.50 -8.25
C ILE A 620 -18.28 -19.57 -8.72
N SER A 621 -17.24 -19.50 -7.93
CA SER A 621 -15.99 -18.84 -8.32
C SER A 621 -14.79 -19.67 -7.87
N ALA A 622 -13.63 -19.42 -8.46
CA ALA A 622 -12.39 -20.08 -8.08
C ALA A 622 -11.20 -19.13 -8.20
N VAL A 623 -10.24 -19.30 -7.28
CA VAL A 623 -8.86 -18.79 -7.41
C VAL A 623 -7.93 -19.98 -7.30
N GLN A 624 -7.05 -20.14 -8.28
CA GLN A 624 -6.03 -21.18 -8.31
C GLN A 624 -4.67 -20.53 -8.54
N GLY A 625 -3.68 -20.91 -7.75
CA GLY A 625 -2.36 -20.34 -7.83
C GLY A 625 -1.24 -21.36 -7.70
N ASP A 626 -0.17 -21.15 -8.43
CA ASP A 626 1.05 -21.92 -8.38
C ASP A 626 2.25 -20.98 -8.19
N ALA A 627 3.02 -21.16 -7.11
CA ALA A 627 4.32 -20.53 -6.90
C ALA A 627 5.44 -21.57 -6.95
N LYS A 628 6.57 -21.22 -7.54
CA LYS A 628 7.71 -22.11 -7.65
C LYS A 628 9.01 -21.31 -7.62
N SER A 629 9.89 -21.63 -6.65
CA SER A 629 11.26 -21.11 -6.58
C SER A 629 12.26 -22.25 -6.72
N VAL A 630 13.13 -22.17 -7.73
CA VAL A 630 14.16 -23.17 -8.04
C VAL A 630 15.53 -22.58 -7.74
N PHE A 631 16.24 -23.18 -6.79
CA PHE A 631 17.62 -22.80 -6.42
C PHE A 631 18.62 -23.81 -6.95
N GLU A 632 19.38 -23.42 -7.95
CA GLU A 632 20.51 -24.18 -8.46
C GLU A 632 21.76 -23.85 -7.66
N LEU A 633 22.08 -24.70 -6.69
CA LEU A 633 23.21 -24.56 -5.79
C LEU A 633 24.36 -25.48 -6.22
N LYS A 634 25.57 -25.25 -5.68
CA LYS A 634 26.69 -26.14 -5.94
C LYS A 634 26.38 -27.58 -5.46
N GLY A 635 26.18 -28.48 -6.43
CA GLY A 635 25.98 -29.92 -6.19
C GLY A 635 24.58 -30.33 -5.77
N ARG A 636 23.60 -29.45 -5.85
CA ARG A 636 22.17 -29.77 -5.62
C ARG A 636 21.24 -28.73 -6.22
N VAL A 637 20.04 -29.16 -6.55
CA VAL A 637 18.92 -28.27 -6.88
C VAL A 637 17.86 -28.42 -5.81
N LEU A 638 17.36 -27.30 -5.30
CA LEU A 638 16.23 -27.26 -4.36
C LEU A 638 15.08 -26.56 -5.05
N THR A 639 13.89 -27.13 -4.92
CA THR A 639 12.66 -26.52 -5.47
C THR A 639 11.63 -26.43 -4.38
N TRP A 640 11.18 -25.22 -4.07
CA TRP A 640 9.99 -24.98 -3.26
C TRP A 640 8.80 -24.71 -4.19
N GLN A 641 7.65 -25.26 -3.82
CA GLN A 641 6.41 -25.07 -4.56
C GLN A 641 5.25 -24.82 -3.60
N GLY A 642 4.37 -23.93 -4.00
CA GLY A 642 3.10 -23.63 -3.35
C GLY A 642 1.96 -23.81 -4.34
N HIS A 643 0.89 -24.50 -3.94
CA HIS A 643 -0.29 -24.70 -4.76
C HIS A 643 -1.53 -24.29 -3.97
N LEU A 644 -2.17 -23.19 -4.39
CA LEU A 644 -3.39 -22.65 -3.79
C LEU A 644 -4.60 -23.04 -4.61
N SER A 645 -5.69 -23.39 -3.95
CA SER A 645 -7.01 -23.53 -4.55
C SER A 645 -8.07 -23.05 -3.56
N VAL A 646 -8.79 -22.01 -3.93
CA VAL A 646 -9.98 -21.53 -3.23
C VAL A 646 -11.14 -21.61 -4.20
N THR A 647 -12.12 -22.44 -3.90
CA THR A 647 -13.37 -22.53 -4.68
C THR A 647 -14.55 -22.19 -3.77
N THR A 648 -15.66 -21.74 -4.35
CA THR A 648 -16.79 -21.27 -3.57
C THR A 648 -18.10 -21.96 -3.94
N ASP A 649 -19.02 -21.98 -2.98
CA ASP A 649 -20.45 -22.10 -3.22
C ASP A 649 -21.18 -20.97 -2.48
N GLN A 650 -22.51 -21.05 -2.36
CA GLN A 650 -23.32 -20.02 -1.72
C GLN A 650 -22.97 -19.83 -0.21
N LYS A 651 -22.40 -20.84 0.45
CA LYS A 651 -22.24 -20.88 1.90
C LYS A 651 -20.78 -20.99 2.37
N PHE A 652 -19.91 -21.48 1.51
CA PHE A 652 -18.57 -21.87 1.93
C PHE A 652 -17.49 -21.44 0.93
N PHE A 653 -16.30 -21.18 1.47
CA PHE A 653 -15.03 -21.27 0.78
C PHE A 653 -14.44 -22.65 1.02
N TYR A 654 -13.99 -23.31 -0.02
CA TYR A 654 -13.26 -24.57 0.03
C TYR A 654 -11.79 -24.27 -0.24
N TYR A 655 -11.04 -24.15 0.86
CA TYR A 655 -9.63 -23.80 0.82
C TYR A 655 -8.76 -25.04 0.77
N ARG A 656 -7.76 -25.04 -0.11
CA ARG A 656 -6.67 -26.01 -0.11
C ARG A 656 -5.36 -25.32 -0.47
N TYR A 657 -4.33 -25.55 0.35
CA TYR A 657 -2.96 -25.14 0.05
C TYR A 657 -2.02 -26.31 0.25
N THR A 658 -1.08 -26.52 -0.70
CA THR A 658 -0.04 -27.55 -0.60
C THR A 658 1.32 -26.88 -0.74
N ARG A 659 2.18 -27.10 0.26
CA ARG A 659 3.60 -26.68 0.25
C ARG A 659 4.46 -27.90 0.00
N GLU A 660 5.44 -27.76 -0.91
CA GLU A 660 6.32 -28.85 -1.32
C GLU A 660 7.78 -28.39 -1.32
N LEU A 661 8.68 -29.33 -0.98
CA LEU A 661 10.12 -29.16 -1.14
C LEU A 661 10.68 -30.39 -1.85
N LEU A 662 11.39 -30.15 -2.97
CA LEU A 662 12.10 -31.16 -3.71
C LEU A 662 13.61 -30.89 -3.63
N LYS A 663 14.39 -31.97 -3.66
CA LYS A 663 15.83 -31.95 -3.85
C LYS A 663 16.18 -32.85 -5.01
N ASP A 664 16.83 -32.30 -6.04
CA ASP A 664 17.21 -33.03 -7.26
C ASP A 664 16.01 -33.79 -7.85
N ASP A 665 14.87 -33.10 -7.97
CA ASP A 665 13.55 -33.57 -8.44
C ASP A 665 12.91 -34.69 -7.58
N ARG A 666 13.43 -34.95 -6.39
CA ARG A 666 12.86 -35.90 -5.47
C ARG A 666 12.16 -35.19 -4.32
N MET A 667 10.92 -35.58 -4.06
CA MET A 667 10.15 -35.03 -2.93
C MET A 667 10.90 -35.28 -1.60
N VAL A 668 11.20 -34.21 -0.91
CA VAL A 668 11.79 -34.22 0.45
C VAL A 668 10.70 -34.04 1.49
N LYS A 669 9.79 -33.08 1.24
CA LYS A 669 8.74 -32.73 2.20
C LYS A 669 7.50 -32.23 1.45
N GLN A 670 6.33 -32.54 1.99
CA GLN A 670 5.04 -32.08 1.51
C GLN A 670 4.09 -31.89 2.68
N LYS A 671 3.33 -30.80 2.65
CA LYS A 671 2.25 -30.53 3.60
C LYS A 671 1.05 -29.95 2.88
N THR A 672 -0.13 -30.44 3.22
CA THR A 672 -1.39 -29.92 2.68
C THR A 672 -2.28 -29.48 3.85
N TRP A 673 -2.85 -28.30 3.71
CA TRP A 673 -3.95 -27.80 4.53
C TRP A 673 -5.22 -27.81 3.67
N GLN A 674 -6.31 -28.24 4.24
CA GLN A 674 -7.60 -28.27 3.56
C GLN A 674 -8.70 -28.00 4.57
N GLU A 675 -9.52 -26.99 4.30
CA GLU A 675 -10.62 -26.60 5.19
C GLU A 675 -11.83 -26.14 4.40
N THR A 676 -12.99 -26.26 5.04
CA THR A 676 -14.25 -25.68 4.57
C THR A 676 -14.60 -24.54 5.52
N ILE A 677 -14.61 -23.33 5.00
CA ILE A 677 -14.75 -22.10 5.77
C ILE A 677 -16.10 -21.48 5.44
N PRO A 678 -16.98 -21.22 6.42
CA PRO A 678 -18.25 -20.53 6.14
C PRO A 678 -17.98 -19.13 5.54
N ARG A 679 -18.74 -18.75 4.51
CA ARG A 679 -18.82 -17.36 4.07
C ARG A 679 -19.60 -16.57 5.10
N ASP A 680 -19.00 -15.49 5.58
CA ASP A 680 -19.58 -14.65 6.61
C ASP A 680 -19.66 -13.20 6.12
N HIS A 681 -20.69 -12.94 5.30
CA HIS A 681 -20.93 -11.66 4.62
C HIS A 681 -19.85 -11.28 3.58
N GLN A 682 -19.18 -12.27 3.04
CA GLN A 682 -18.20 -12.10 1.97
C GLN A 682 -18.65 -12.78 0.67
#